data_a68eb3aabe18953ae628424bd4176895
#
_entry.id   a68eb3aabe18953ae628424bd4176895
#
_cell.length_a   1.000
_cell.length_b   1.000
_cell.length_c   1.000
_cell.angle_alpha   90.00
_cell.angle_beta   90.00
_cell.angle_gamma   90.00
#
_symmetry.space_group_name_H-M   'P 1'
#
loop_
_entity.id
_entity.type
_entity.pdbx_description
1 polymer ?
#
loop_
_entity_poly.entity_id
_entity_poly.type
_entity_poly.pdbx_seq_one_letter_code
_entity_poly.pdbx_strand_id
1 'polypeptide(L)'
;MSVDLRNVGSSPDVAGRESRRGALVAVDGVLESLPPAAERVLFERGSTSDPTVVATVSSIIADVHARGDAALREMAERFDKVQVASLEVPREAWDRARRSLDPDVRAALEEAARAIASFHRAQMPRDLELENLPGVRLGRRAEPLDRVGVYAPGGRAAYPSSVLMGVVPARVAGVREIIVCSPPGASGTPPDAVLAAAAIGGADRVFATGGAGAIAALAFGTETVPAVDRIVGPGNAYVNEAKQQVARIVGIDNPAGPSELLVLADATADADIVTAELLAQAEHDPDACCVLVTTSAQLLDQVRERLFIRLSLEPRREIIERALAANGALLLAGSLEEAIAFASRYAPEHLLVLTRDPRALLPRLRNAGTIFLGPFASVAFGDYTTGANHVLPTAGRARTWSGLSVQDFLRFSTWQELDERAAAALAAPTGLLADAEGLPAHAAAARLRSSGDEQTTPVIAGRRSPSLRPEYRDLTTYDPGREPCAVDLSDNTNLWGPNPAAANAVRTAADAMLTRYPPVYVPELKRRLAAMLGVEPENVATGCGSDDVIDSALRALCAPGDVVSYPDPTFGMIPAFARMNAVRSVGVPLVPDLRLDVHTLLDTRAAVTYVCRPNNPTGTLFDRDALLALERDAAGAVLVDEAYIDFAGEAGLAVTASQSSRTIVLRTFSKAWGLAGLRLGFAVGPAALIAEIEKSRGPYKVNAIAEQAALAVLDEGRDWVEARIRDVVRNRALLSERLAELGLRVLPSAANFVLAVLPPGARAQEWNVGLRAAGVAVRPFPALPGLGECIRITVGPCDMVEAAIDGIATMLQQREVMSE
;
A
#
# COMPACT_ATOMS: atom_id res chain seq x y z
N MET A 1 -14.10 41.41 -1.62
CA MET A 1 -13.26 42.32 -2.43
C MET A 1 -12.37 41.47 -3.31
N SER A 2 -12.57 41.51 -4.62
CA SER A 2 -11.66 40.83 -5.58
C SER A 2 -10.32 41.57 -5.66
N VAL A 3 -9.22 40.81 -5.62
CA VAL A 3 -7.87 41.38 -5.77
C VAL A 3 -7.41 41.11 -7.19
N ASP A 4 -7.33 42.19 -7.99
CA ASP A 4 -6.85 42.16 -9.38
C ASP A 4 -5.32 42.36 -9.44
N LEU A 5 -4.58 41.31 -9.85
CA LEU A 5 -3.12 41.28 -9.83
C LEU A 5 -2.46 41.65 -11.19
N ARG A 6 -3.17 42.32 -12.07
CA ARG A 6 -2.68 42.69 -13.41
C ARG A 6 -1.93 44.02 -13.41
N ASN A 7 -0.64 44.00 -13.14
CA ASN A 7 0.23 45.11 -13.51
C ASN A 7 1.67 44.64 -13.79
N VAL A 8 1.87 43.95 -14.92
CA VAL A 8 3.19 43.85 -15.57
C VAL A 8 3.00 43.79 -17.08
N GLY A 9 3.20 44.93 -17.76
CA GLY A 9 3.58 45.02 -19.14
C GLY A 9 2.55 44.62 -20.21
N SER A 10 1.55 45.42 -20.54
CA SER A 10 0.65 45.20 -21.68
C SER A 10 0.98 46.09 -22.86
N SER A 11 0.99 45.48 -24.06
CA SER A 11 0.89 46.20 -25.35
C SER A 11 -0.45 46.89 -25.52
N PRO A 12 -0.53 48.05 -26.26
CA PRO A 12 -1.68 48.97 -26.18
C PRO A 12 -3.02 48.56 -26.81
N ASP A 13 -3.17 47.34 -27.37
CA ASP A 13 -4.38 47.01 -28.16
C ASP A 13 -5.38 46.05 -27.48
N VAL A 14 -5.13 45.66 -26.22
CA VAL A 14 -6.02 44.77 -25.44
C VAL A 14 -6.93 45.55 -24.47
N ALA A 15 -6.60 46.82 -24.21
CA ALA A 15 -7.27 47.64 -23.18
C ALA A 15 -8.77 47.94 -23.43
N GLY A 16 -9.30 47.72 -24.63
CA GLY A 16 -10.69 48.02 -24.97
C GLY A 16 -11.74 46.96 -24.62
N ARG A 17 -11.31 45.72 -24.31
CA ARG A 17 -12.19 44.58 -23.95
C ARG A 17 -12.26 44.25 -22.46
N GLU A 18 -11.33 44.76 -21.67
CA GLU A 18 -11.19 44.43 -20.24
C GLU A 18 -12.06 45.22 -19.25
N SER A 19 -12.64 46.36 -19.65
CA SER A 19 -13.35 47.26 -18.73
C SER A 19 -14.80 46.82 -18.37
N ARG A 20 -15.27 45.63 -18.78
CA ARG A 20 -16.66 45.13 -18.48
C ARG A 20 -16.71 43.77 -17.79
N ARG A 21 -15.59 43.16 -17.35
CA ARG A 21 -15.59 41.92 -16.63
C ARG A 21 -15.33 42.16 -15.15
N GLY A 22 -16.37 42.10 -14.30
CA GLY A 22 -16.17 41.91 -12.86
C GLY A 22 -15.29 40.70 -12.62
N ALA A 23 -14.48 40.69 -11.58
CA ALA A 23 -13.59 39.54 -11.27
C ALA A 23 -14.43 38.28 -11.05
N LEU A 24 -14.13 37.25 -11.84
CA LEU A 24 -14.87 35.97 -11.83
C LEU A 24 -14.61 35.16 -10.54
N VAL A 25 -13.38 35.26 -10.02
CA VAL A 25 -12.88 34.54 -8.83
C VAL A 25 -12.24 35.52 -7.84
N ALA A 26 -12.13 35.11 -6.58
CA ALA A 26 -11.53 35.90 -5.52
C ALA A 26 -10.03 36.15 -5.71
N VAL A 27 -9.30 35.13 -6.19
CA VAL A 27 -7.86 35.18 -6.42
C VAL A 27 -7.54 34.66 -7.82
N ASP A 28 -6.80 35.47 -8.60
CA ASP A 28 -6.33 35.11 -9.94
C ASP A 28 -4.86 35.59 -10.11
N GLY A 29 -3.90 34.68 -10.32
CA GLY A 29 -2.52 35.10 -10.43
C GLY A 29 -1.47 34.00 -10.36
N VAL A 30 -0.20 34.46 -10.29
CA VAL A 30 0.96 33.59 -10.18
C VAL A 30 1.23 33.24 -8.71
N LEU A 31 1.40 31.95 -8.43
CA LEU A 31 1.50 31.42 -7.07
C LEU A 31 2.65 32.04 -6.26
N GLU A 32 3.84 32.16 -6.86
CA GLU A 32 5.04 32.70 -6.23
C GLU A 32 4.90 34.17 -5.80
N SER A 33 4.02 34.93 -6.47
CA SER A 33 3.86 36.37 -6.25
C SER A 33 2.51 36.78 -5.64
N LEU A 34 1.84 35.87 -4.96
CA LEU A 34 0.57 36.16 -4.29
C LEU A 34 0.73 37.22 -3.20
N PRO A 35 -0.10 38.28 -3.18
CA PRO A 35 -0.06 39.23 -2.12
C PRO A 35 -0.64 38.69 -0.81
N PRO A 36 -0.24 39.20 0.37
CA PRO A 36 -0.71 38.72 1.67
C PRO A 36 -2.24 38.69 1.83
N ALA A 37 -2.96 39.55 1.12
CA ALA A 37 -4.44 39.55 1.13
C ALA A 37 -5.02 38.32 0.44
N ALA A 38 -4.43 37.90 -0.69
CA ALA A 38 -4.83 36.69 -1.41
C ALA A 38 -4.46 35.41 -0.60
N GLU A 39 -3.30 35.39 0.04
CA GLU A 39 -2.93 34.30 0.95
C GLU A 39 -3.92 34.14 2.11
N ARG A 40 -4.39 35.24 2.70
CA ARG A 40 -5.44 35.19 3.74
C ARG A 40 -6.72 34.56 3.23
N VAL A 41 -7.21 34.94 2.05
CA VAL A 41 -8.42 34.35 1.44
C VAL A 41 -8.24 32.82 1.28
N LEU A 42 -7.07 32.37 0.83
CA LEU A 42 -6.79 30.96 0.58
C LEU A 42 -6.61 30.14 1.87
N PHE A 43 -5.99 30.69 2.91
CA PHE A 43 -5.54 29.89 4.05
C PHE A 43 -6.29 30.17 5.37
N GLU A 44 -6.97 31.32 5.52
CA GLU A 44 -7.76 31.64 6.72
C GLU A 44 -9.25 31.25 6.58
N ARG A 45 -9.58 30.42 5.59
CA ARG A 45 -10.94 29.96 5.31
C ARG A 45 -11.52 29.15 6.48
N GLY A 46 -12.72 29.51 6.93
CA GLY A 46 -13.43 28.81 8.01
C GLY A 46 -12.75 28.90 9.39
N SER A 47 -11.87 29.89 9.60
CA SER A 47 -11.04 29.99 10.81
C SER A 47 -11.77 30.56 12.04
N THR A 48 -12.90 31.25 11.88
CA THR A 48 -13.60 31.85 13.01
C THR A 48 -15.11 31.55 12.95
N SER A 49 -15.64 30.95 14.02
CA SER A 49 -17.08 30.90 14.25
C SER A 49 -17.57 32.33 14.54
N ASP A 50 -18.63 32.77 13.84
CA ASP A 50 -19.31 34.04 14.13
C ASP A 50 -19.77 34.04 15.60
N PRO A 51 -19.39 35.01 16.42
CA PRO A 51 -19.80 35.08 17.81
C PRO A 51 -21.33 35.01 18.01
N THR A 52 -22.11 35.47 17.04
CA THR A 52 -23.59 35.39 17.09
C THR A 52 -24.07 33.96 16.89
N VAL A 53 -23.41 33.18 16.04
CA VAL A 53 -23.68 31.75 15.86
C VAL A 53 -23.31 31.00 17.13
N VAL A 54 -22.16 31.27 17.72
CA VAL A 54 -21.68 30.62 18.98
C VAL A 54 -22.71 30.85 20.10
N ALA A 55 -23.15 32.12 20.32
CA ALA A 55 -24.12 32.46 21.37
C ALA A 55 -25.50 31.83 21.11
N THR A 56 -25.93 31.82 19.85
CA THR A 56 -27.24 31.22 19.47
C THR A 56 -27.22 29.72 19.70
N VAL A 57 -26.15 29.02 19.31
CA VAL A 57 -25.99 27.57 19.49
C VAL A 57 -25.93 27.23 20.97
N SER A 58 -25.19 27.99 21.78
CA SER A 58 -25.11 27.76 23.22
C SER A 58 -26.50 27.85 23.87
N SER A 59 -27.35 28.84 23.44
CA SER A 59 -28.72 28.97 23.91
C SER A 59 -29.58 27.76 23.50
N ILE A 60 -29.47 27.31 22.25
CA ILE A 60 -30.20 26.14 21.74
C ILE A 60 -29.83 24.88 22.54
N ILE A 61 -28.55 24.66 22.76
CA ILE A 61 -28.06 23.49 23.52
C ILE A 61 -28.58 23.52 24.94
N ALA A 62 -28.52 24.67 25.62
CA ALA A 62 -29.05 24.82 26.99
C ALA A 62 -30.54 24.57 27.05
N ASP A 63 -31.30 25.05 26.06
CA ASP A 63 -32.75 24.89 26.00
C ASP A 63 -33.16 23.42 25.78
N VAL A 64 -32.53 22.72 24.83
CA VAL A 64 -32.78 21.26 24.62
C VAL A 64 -32.40 20.46 25.86
N HIS A 65 -31.28 20.77 26.48
CA HIS A 65 -30.86 20.06 27.70
C HIS A 65 -31.86 20.25 28.86
N ALA A 66 -32.47 21.43 28.96
CA ALA A 66 -33.43 21.74 30.03
C ALA A 66 -34.84 21.22 29.75
N ARG A 67 -35.32 21.30 28.49
CA ARG A 67 -36.73 21.06 28.14
C ARG A 67 -36.99 19.86 27.23
N GLY A 68 -35.94 19.18 26.81
CA GLY A 68 -35.98 17.91 26.01
C GLY A 68 -36.81 18.05 24.73
N ASP A 69 -37.76 17.14 24.53
CA ASP A 69 -38.64 17.06 23.37
C ASP A 69 -39.49 18.32 23.13
N ALA A 70 -39.88 19.03 24.20
CA ALA A 70 -40.65 20.24 24.07
C ALA A 70 -39.85 21.33 23.32
N ALA A 71 -38.58 21.51 23.63
CA ALA A 71 -37.71 22.42 22.92
C ALA A 71 -37.58 22.03 21.44
N LEU A 72 -37.43 20.75 21.14
CA LEU A 72 -37.29 20.28 19.75
C LEU A 72 -38.55 20.53 18.89
N ARG A 73 -39.75 20.34 19.47
CA ARG A 73 -41.02 20.62 18.78
C ARG A 73 -41.18 22.09 18.52
N GLU A 74 -40.85 22.93 19.50
CA GLU A 74 -40.90 24.42 19.33
C GLU A 74 -39.87 24.87 18.25
N MET A 75 -38.71 24.28 18.22
CA MET A 75 -37.72 24.56 17.17
C MET A 75 -38.19 24.14 15.77
N ALA A 76 -38.84 22.98 15.63
CA ALA A 76 -39.44 22.55 14.35
C ALA A 76 -40.53 23.55 13.87
N GLU A 77 -41.39 24.00 14.78
CA GLU A 77 -42.41 25.03 14.44
C GLU A 77 -41.76 26.37 14.07
N ARG A 78 -40.75 26.79 14.83
CA ARG A 78 -40.08 28.08 14.63
C ARG A 78 -39.21 28.12 13.36
N PHE A 79 -38.39 27.12 13.14
CA PHE A 79 -37.36 27.11 12.07
C PHE A 79 -37.82 26.36 10.81
N ASP A 80 -38.47 25.19 10.98
CA ASP A 80 -38.93 24.36 9.85
C ASP A 80 -40.37 24.71 9.42
N LYS A 81 -41.11 25.54 10.20
CA LYS A 81 -42.52 25.95 10.00
C LYS A 81 -43.49 24.76 9.97
N VAL A 82 -43.19 23.72 10.74
CA VAL A 82 -43.94 22.48 10.77
C VAL A 82 -44.21 22.03 12.22
N GLN A 83 -45.46 21.63 12.49
CA GLN A 83 -45.81 20.96 13.74
C GLN A 83 -45.50 19.46 13.62
N VAL A 84 -44.60 18.96 14.48
CA VAL A 84 -44.19 17.56 14.51
C VAL A 84 -44.99 16.85 15.60
N ALA A 85 -45.89 15.96 15.21
CA ALA A 85 -46.70 15.19 16.15
C ALA A 85 -45.89 14.16 16.94
N SER A 86 -44.94 13.48 16.28
CA SER A 86 -43.96 12.57 16.87
C SER A 86 -42.60 12.88 16.34
N LEU A 87 -41.59 13.00 17.22
CA LEU A 87 -40.22 13.16 16.83
C LEU A 87 -39.68 11.86 16.18
N GLU A 88 -40.03 10.71 16.70
CA GLU A 88 -39.64 9.43 16.09
C GLU A 88 -40.55 9.09 14.92
N VAL A 89 -39.97 8.80 13.78
CA VAL A 89 -40.67 8.43 12.55
C VAL A 89 -40.89 6.92 12.54
N PRO A 90 -42.16 6.46 12.45
CA PRO A 90 -42.45 5.03 12.50
C PRO A 90 -41.87 4.27 11.30
N ARG A 91 -41.42 3.04 11.53
CA ARG A 91 -40.76 2.19 10.54
C ARG A 91 -41.54 2.05 9.24
N GLU A 92 -42.86 1.93 9.35
CA GLU A 92 -43.77 1.81 8.20
C GLU A 92 -43.65 3.01 7.21
N ALA A 93 -43.29 4.18 7.71
CA ALA A 93 -43.08 5.36 6.86
C ALA A 93 -41.81 5.20 6.00
N TRP A 94 -40.73 4.64 6.56
CA TRP A 94 -39.50 4.41 5.81
C TRP A 94 -39.72 3.32 4.74
N ASP A 95 -40.41 2.24 5.09
CA ASP A 95 -40.72 1.16 4.17
C ASP A 95 -41.62 1.62 3.03
N ARG A 96 -42.57 2.53 3.29
CA ARG A 96 -43.34 3.21 2.23
C ARG A 96 -42.44 4.06 1.36
N ALA A 97 -41.65 4.93 1.95
CA ALA A 97 -40.72 5.80 1.24
C ALA A 97 -39.79 5.00 0.32
N ARG A 98 -39.22 3.88 0.81
CA ARG A 98 -38.38 3.01 -0.01
C ARG A 98 -39.15 2.39 -1.18
N ARG A 99 -40.43 2.02 -1.00
CA ARG A 99 -41.25 1.43 -2.08
C ARG A 99 -41.73 2.45 -3.08
N SER A 100 -42.00 3.69 -2.63
CA SER A 100 -42.51 4.77 -3.49
C SER A 100 -41.42 5.53 -4.25
N LEU A 101 -40.15 5.33 -3.86
CA LEU A 101 -39.02 5.94 -4.56
C LEU A 101 -38.95 5.42 -6.00
N ASP A 102 -38.56 6.30 -6.91
CA ASP A 102 -38.25 5.94 -8.28
C ASP A 102 -37.33 4.68 -8.31
N PRO A 103 -37.67 3.65 -9.11
CA PRO A 103 -36.92 2.39 -9.13
C PRO A 103 -35.43 2.56 -9.47
N ASP A 104 -35.09 3.50 -10.37
CA ASP A 104 -33.71 3.72 -10.80
C ASP A 104 -32.94 4.44 -9.69
N VAL A 105 -33.53 5.43 -9.03
CA VAL A 105 -32.95 6.11 -7.87
C VAL A 105 -32.75 5.13 -6.72
N ARG A 106 -33.73 4.24 -6.47
CA ARG A 106 -33.58 3.21 -5.43
C ARG A 106 -32.45 2.25 -5.75
N ALA A 107 -32.36 1.79 -7.00
CA ALA A 107 -31.27 0.90 -7.44
C ALA A 107 -29.91 1.56 -7.28
N ALA A 108 -29.78 2.85 -7.61
CA ALA A 108 -28.54 3.63 -7.43
C ALA A 108 -28.15 3.77 -5.96
N LEU A 109 -29.11 4.04 -5.05
CA LEU A 109 -28.84 4.09 -3.60
C LEU A 109 -28.43 2.71 -3.03
N GLU A 110 -29.05 1.61 -3.49
CA GLU A 110 -28.69 0.27 -3.08
C GLU A 110 -27.29 -0.13 -3.60
N GLU A 111 -26.90 0.30 -4.81
CA GLU A 111 -25.55 0.13 -5.36
C GLU A 111 -24.52 0.92 -4.56
N ALA A 112 -24.79 2.21 -4.30
CA ALA A 112 -23.94 3.06 -3.46
C ALA A 112 -23.73 2.45 -2.07
N ALA A 113 -24.78 1.96 -1.43
CA ALA A 113 -24.69 1.31 -0.12
C ALA A 113 -23.79 0.06 -0.16
N ARG A 114 -23.85 -0.74 -1.24
CA ARG A 114 -22.97 -1.90 -1.44
C ARG A 114 -21.52 -1.50 -1.62
N ALA A 115 -21.25 -0.47 -2.42
CA ALA A 115 -19.89 0.05 -2.64
C ALA A 115 -19.29 0.58 -1.34
N ILE A 116 -20.04 1.40 -0.57
CA ILE A 116 -19.63 1.91 0.74
C ILE A 116 -19.33 0.75 1.69
N ALA A 117 -20.21 -0.23 1.79
CA ALA A 117 -20.01 -1.38 2.66
C ALA A 117 -18.78 -2.20 2.27
N SER A 118 -18.51 -2.38 0.97
CA SER A 118 -17.35 -3.10 0.47
C SER A 118 -16.04 -2.41 0.85
N PHE A 119 -15.94 -1.11 0.61
CA PHE A 119 -14.75 -0.32 0.92
C PHE A 119 -14.48 -0.28 2.42
N HIS A 120 -15.49 -0.04 3.24
CA HIS A 120 -15.35 0.03 4.69
C HIS A 120 -15.07 -1.32 5.36
N ARG A 121 -15.55 -2.45 4.81
CA ARG A 121 -15.14 -3.79 5.27
C ARG A 121 -13.66 -4.04 5.07
N ALA A 122 -13.08 -3.56 3.98
CA ALA A 122 -11.65 -3.70 3.72
C ALA A 122 -10.79 -2.89 4.70
N GLN A 123 -11.36 -1.86 5.34
CA GLN A 123 -10.69 -1.01 6.33
C GLN A 123 -10.84 -1.51 7.78
N MET A 124 -11.61 -2.58 8.02
CA MET A 124 -11.77 -3.13 9.37
C MET A 124 -10.42 -3.52 9.96
N PRO A 125 -10.06 -2.99 11.14
CA PRO A 125 -8.81 -3.34 11.79
C PRO A 125 -8.85 -4.79 12.27
N ARG A 126 -7.70 -5.44 12.24
CA ARG A 126 -7.50 -6.74 12.89
C ARG A 126 -7.15 -6.53 14.36
N ASP A 127 -7.55 -7.46 15.21
CA ASP A 127 -7.06 -7.52 16.57
C ASP A 127 -5.55 -7.78 16.56
N LEU A 128 -4.85 -7.17 17.51
CA LEU A 128 -3.42 -7.32 17.70
C LEU A 128 -3.18 -8.07 19.02
N GLU A 129 -2.35 -9.08 18.98
CA GLU A 129 -1.80 -9.73 20.15
C GLU A 129 -0.30 -9.93 19.95
N LEU A 130 0.50 -9.60 20.95
CA LEU A 130 1.95 -9.79 20.92
C LEU A 130 2.47 -10.05 22.35
N GLU A 131 3.52 -10.84 22.43
CA GLU A 131 4.35 -11.00 23.62
C GLU A 131 5.58 -10.08 23.46
N ASN A 132 5.58 -8.90 24.12
CA ASN A 132 6.66 -7.92 23.99
C ASN A 132 7.83 -8.16 24.94
N LEU A 133 7.55 -8.82 26.07
CA LEU A 133 8.52 -9.34 27.02
C LEU A 133 8.08 -10.77 27.37
N PRO A 134 9.03 -11.65 27.76
CA PRO A 134 8.69 -13.02 28.12
C PRO A 134 7.61 -13.07 29.22
N GLY A 135 6.51 -13.75 28.93
CA GLY A 135 5.35 -13.87 29.83
C GLY A 135 4.50 -12.60 29.93
N VAL A 136 4.76 -11.55 29.14
CA VAL A 136 3.93 -10.34 29.05
C VAL A 136 3.23 -10.31 27.71
N ARG A 137 1.96 -10.63 27.69
CA ARG A 137 1.11 -10.52 26.52
C ARG A 137 0.36 -9.19 26.53
N LEU A 138 0.43 -8.49 25.42
CA LEU A 138 -0.30 -7.26 25.18
C LEU A 138 -1.22 -7.47 23.99
N GLY A 139 -2.45 -6.98 24.10
CA GLY A 139 -3.36 -7.03 22.96
C GLY A 139 -4.11 -5.72 22.78
N ARG A 140 -4.61 -5.54 21.57
CA ARG A 140 -5.53 -4.46 21.21
C ARG A 140 -6.71 -5.06 20.49
N ARG A 141 -7.91 -4.81 20.99
CA ARG A 141 -9.18 -5.26 20.41
C ARG A 141 -9.96 -4.06 19.90
N ALA A 142 -10.50 -4.19 18.69
CA ALA A 142 -11.43 -3.23 18.14
C ALA A 142 -12.86 -3.58 18.59
N GLU A 143 -13.55 -2.64 19.21
CA GLU A 143 -14.91 -2.79 19.73
C GLU A 143 -15.81 -1.73 19.11
N PRO A 144 -16.99 -2.11 18.55
CA PRO A 144 -17.95 -1.14 18.07
C PRO A 144 -18.49 -0.25 19.19
N LEU A 145 -18.84 0.97 18.86
CA LEU A 145 -19.61 1.84 19.73
C LEU A 145 -21.02 1.24 19.94
N ASP A 146 -21.63 1.52 21.09
CA ASP A 146 -22.96 0.99 21.38
C ASP A 146 -24.03 1.71 20.56
N ARG A 147 -23.98 3.05 20.49
CA ARG A 147 -24.99 3.87 19.83
C ARG A 147 -24.36 5.05 19.10
N VAL A 148 -24.80 5.33 17.87
CA VAL A 148 -24.30 6.41 17.03
C VAL A 148 -25.46 7.22 16.46
N GLY A 149 -25.30 8.56 16.46
CA GLY A 149 -26.19 9.49 15.81
C GLY A 149 -25.63 9.94 14.46
N VAL A 150 -26.40 9.76 13.40
CA VAL A 150 -26.10 10.24 12.05
C VAL A 150 -26.99 11.45 11.77
N TYR A 151 -26.38 12.59 11.61
CA TYR A 151 -27.09 13.80 11.19
C TYR A 151 -27.11 13.91 9.66
N ALA A 152 -28.29 14.01 9.09
CA ALA A 152 -28.48 14.26 7.66
C ALA A 152 -29.10 15.64 7.47
N PRO A 153 -28.45 16.55 6.72
CA PRO A 153 -29.00 17.89 6.49
C PRO A 153 -30.34 17.85 5.73
N GLY A 154 -31.13 18.92 5.85
CA GLY A 154 -32.34 19.13 5.12
C GLY A 154 -32.47 20.61 4.76
N GLY A 155 -33.60 21.00 4.19
CA GLY A 155 -34.00 22.39 3.86
C GLY A 155 -33.81 22.73 2.39
N ARG A 156 -32.60 22.94 1.87
CA ARG A 156 -32.38 23.31 0.46
C ARG A 156 -32.43 22.09 -0.51
N ALA A 157 -32.07 20.92 -0.04
CA ALA A 157 -32.13 19.65 -0.78
C ALA A 157 -32.30 18.48 0.20
N ALA A 158 -32.71 17.32 -0.31
CA ALA A 158 -32.62 16.05 0.41
C ALA A 158 -31.22 15.43 0.16
N TYR A 159 -30.57 14.92 1.21
CA TYR A 159 -29.22 14.34 1.14
C TYR A 159 -29.23 12.85 1.54
N PRO A 160 -29.82 11.96 0.72
CA PRO A 160 -29.83 10.51 1.00
C PRO A 160 -28.43 9.92 1.02
N SER A 161 -27.47 10.45 0.25
CA SER A 161 -26.06 10.02 0.26
C SER A 161 -25.43 10.21 1.63
N SER A 162 -25.64 11.35 2.30
CA SER A 162 -25.10 11.61 3.65
C SER A 162 -25.64 10.64 4.70
N VAL A 163 -26.88 10.15 4.53
CA VAL A 163 -27.43 9.07 5.38
C VAL A 163 -26.63 7.79 5.16
N LEU A 164 -26.42 7.37 3.90
CA LEU A 164 -25.66 6.16 3.59
C LEU A 164 -24.22 6.25 4.07
N MET A 165 -23.56 7.42 3.90
CA MET A 165 -22.17 7.65 4.32
C MET A 165 -21.96 7.58 5.84
N GLY A 166 -22.98 7.84 6.64
CA GLY A 166 -22.95 7.66 8.10
C GLY A 166 -23.40 6.28 8.53
N VAL A 167 -24.55 5.81 8.02
CA VAL A 167 -25.22 4.59 8.50
C VAL A 167 -24.48 3.32 8.07
N VAL A 168 -24.03 3.23 6.81
CA VAL A 168 -23.43 2.00 6.28
C VAL A 168 -22.10 1.66 6.95
N PRO A 169 -21.14 2.62 7.11
CA PRO A 169 -19.91 2.32 7.86
C PRO A 169 -20.16 1.97 9.33
N ALA A 170 -21.11 2.62 9.99
CA ALA A 170 -21.51 2.28 11.36
C ALA A 170 -22.05 0.84 11.46
N ARG A 171 -22.85 0.42 10.47
CA ARG A 171 -23.37 -0.95 10.40
C ARG A 171 -22.26 -1.96 10.11
N VAL A 172 -21.29 -1.62 9.24
CA VAL A 172 -20.10 -2.45 8.96
C VAL A 172 -19.24 -2.61 10.20
N ALA A 173 -19.07 -1.55 11.01
CA ALA A 173 -18.35 -1.60 12.27
C ALA A 173 -19.03 -2.50 13.33
N GLY A 174 -20.33 -2.77 13.19
CA GLY A 174 -21.10 -3.56 14.15
C GLY A 174 -21.77 -2.74 15.25
N VAL A 175 -21.98 -1.42 15.03
CA VAL A 175 -22.72 -0.56 15.97
C VAL A 175 -24.11 -1.14 16.22
N ARG A 176 -24.47 -1.25 17.52
CA ARG A 176 -25.70 -1.92 17.94
C ARG A 176 -26.96 -1.11 17.58
N GLU A 177 -26.90 0.21 17.77
CA GLU A 177 -28.04 1.10 17.48
C GLU A 177 -27.57 2.33 16.71
N ILE A 178 -28.12 2.53 15.50
CA ILE A 178 -27.81 3.64 14.60
C ILE A 178 -29.04 4.52 14.45
N ILE A 179 -28.92 5.77 14.90
CA ILE A 179 -29.98 6.76 14.92
C ILE A 179 -29.74 7.78 13.83
N VAL A 180 -30.75 8.07 13.02
CA VAL A 180 -30.69 9.17 12.03
C VAL A 180 -31.54 10.33 12.51
N CYS A 181 -30.99 11.54 12.53
CA CYS A 181 -31.72 12.78 12.72
C CYS A 181 -31.67 13.61 11.44
N SER A 182 -32.84 14.05 10.98
CA SER A 182 -32.95 14.95 9.82
C SER A 182 -34.14 15.89 10.01
N PRO A 183 -34.04 17.19 9.55
CA PRO A 183 -35.11 18.12 9.68
C PRO A 183 -36.41 17.63 9.03
N PRO A 184 -37.59 17.94 9.63
CA PRO A 184 -38.86 17.62 9.01
C PRO A 184 -39.14 18.49 7.78
N GLY A 185 -39.69 17.89 6.75
CA GLY A 185 -40.31 18.60 5.62
C GLY A 185 -41.75 18.98 5.93
N ALA A 186 -42.46 19.49 4.93
CA ALA A 186 -43.86 19.96 5.09
C ALA A 186 -44.85 18.92 5.60
N SER A 187 -44.51 17.62 5.47
CA SER A 187 -45.30 16.48 5.99
C SER A 187 -45.10 16.23 7.48
N GLY A 188 -44.18 16.93 8.17
CA GLY A 188 -43.79 16.64 9.55
C GLY A 188 -42.78 15.48 9.70
N THR A 189 -42.34 14.92 8.58
CA THR A 189 -41.32 13.87 8.54
C THR A 189 -40.16 14.28 7.62
N PRO A 190 -38.94 13.69 7.77
CA PRO A 190 -37.89 13.91 6.80
C PRO A 190 -38.32 13.52 5.38
N PRO A 191 -37.68 14.05 4.33
CA PRO A 191 -37.95 13.72 2.93
C PRO A 191 -37.90 12.21 2.65
N ASP A 192 -38.77 11.69 1.77
CA ASP A 192 -38.85 10.26 1.44
C ASP A 192 -37.49 9.67 0.99
N ALA A 193 -36.67 10.41 0.27
CA ALA A 193 -35.35 9.94 -0.13
C ALA A 193 -34.42 9.69 1.08
N VAL A 194 -34.51 10.53 2.14
CA VAL A 194 -33.77 10.37 3.39
C VAL A 194 -34.27 9.12 4.15
N LEU A 195 -35.59 8.95 4.25
CA LEU A 195 -36.21 7.79 4.90
C LEU A 195 -35.87 6.49 4.17
N ALA A 196 -35.92 6.50 2.83
CA ALA A 196 -35.53 5.36 2.01
C ALA A 196 -34.04 5.00 2.19
N ALA A 197 -33.15 6.00 2.21
CA ALA A 197 -31.71 5.78 2.45
C ALA A 197 -31.45 5.22 3.86
N ALA A 198 -32.16 5.68 4.88
CA ALA A 198 -32.08 5.15 6.24
C ALA A 198 -32.50 3.64 6.28
N ALA A 199 -33.57 3.28 5.55
CA ALA A 199 -34.01 1.89 5.42
C ALA A 199 -33.00 1.02 4.65
N ILE A 200 -32.42 1.54 3.54
CA ILE A 200 -31.42 0.86 2.71
C ILE A 200 -30.12 0.66 3.49
N GLY A 201 -29.63 1.70 4.17
CA GLY A 201 -28.40 1.68 4.96
C GLY A 201 -28.48 0.82 6.22
N GLY A 202 -29.71 0.53 6.70
CA GLY A 202 -29.96 -0.30 7.87
C GLY A 202 -29.92 0.48 9.19
N ALA A 203 -30.40 1.73 9.21
CA ALA A 203 -30.63 2.48 10.45
C ALA A 203 -31.66 1.78 11.35
N ASP A 204 -31.56 2.00 12.67
CA ASP A 204 -32.49 1.41 13.64
C ASP A 204 -33.64 2.36 13.99
N ARG A 205 -33.34 3.69 14.07
CA ARG A 205 -34.35 4.72 14.40
C ARG A 205 -34.11 5.95 13.56
N VAL A 206 -35.20 6.69 13.24
CA VAL A 206 -35.16 7.99 12.55
C VAL A 206 -35.97 9.00 13.32
N PHE A 207 -35.42 10.20 13.51
CA PHE A 207 -36.08 11.31 14.19
C PHE A 207 -36.22 12.54 13.28
N ALA A 208 -37.39 13.13 13.29
CA ALA A 208 -37.75 14.35 12.58
C ALA A 208 -37.30 15.57 13.39
N THR A 209 -36.01 15.80 13.46
CA THR A 209 -35.41 16.95 14.16
C THR A 209 -34.15 17.38 13.46
N GLY A 210 -33.86 18.69 13.39
CA GLY A 210 -32.76 19.25 12.65
C GLY A 210 -31.92 20.28 13.43
N GLY A 211 -30.93 20.82 12.77
CA GLY A 211 -30.08 21.90 13.27
C GLY A 211 -29.31 21.58 14.54
N ALA A 212 -28.94 22.62 15.28
CA ALA A 212 -28.23 22.51 16.56
C ALA A 212 -29.05 21.74 17.62
N GLY A 213 -30.40 21.78 17.51
CA GLY A 213 -31.29 21.05 18.40
C GLY A 213 -31.15 19.54 18.31
N ALA A 214 -31.02 19.01 17.09
CA ALA A 214 -30.78 17.59 16.87
C ALA A 214 -29.42 17.13 17.45
N ILE A 215 -28.38 17.95 17.31
CA ILE A 215 -27.05 17.67 17.88
C ILE A 215 -27.10 17.68 19.42
N ALA A 216 -27.79 18.63 20.02
CA ALA A 216 -28.01 18.67 21.46
C ALA A 216 -28.79 17.44 21.95
N ALA A 217 -29.87 17.06 21.24
CA ALA A 217 -30.66 15.88 21.59
C ALA A 217 -29.85 14.58 21.52
N LEU A 218 -29.02 14.41 20.48
CA LEU A 218 -28.13 13.26 20.37
C LEU A 218 -27.03 13.26 21.45
N ALA A 219 -26.54 14.41 21.89
CA ALA A 219 -25.49 14.51 22.92
C ALA A 219 -26.02 14.21 24.34
N PHE A 220 -27.17 14.77 24.70
CA PHE A 220 -27.68 14.70 26.09
C PHE A 220 -28.80 13.67 26.27
N GLY A 221 -29.47 13.30 25.20
CA GLY A 221 -30.72 12.59 25.24
C GLY A 221 -31.92 13.50 25.58
N THR A 222 -33.10 13.05 25.18
CA THR A 222 -34.38 13.63 25.55
C THR A 222 -35.33 12.51 25.95
N GLU A 223 -36.61 12.79 26.15
CA GLU A 223 -37.62 11.76 26.47
C GLU A 223 -37.75 10.70 25.37
N THR A 224 -37.57 11.10 24.09
CA THR A 224 -37.67 10.16 22.96
C THR A 224 -36.38 9.93 22.19
N VAL A 225 -35.48 10.90 22.10
CA VAL A 225 -34.20 10.77 21.42
C VAL A 225 -33.14 10.28 22.42
N PRO A 226 -32.59 9.06 22.28
CA PRO A 226 -31.57 8.58 23.21
C PRO A 226 -30.23 9.27 22.99
N ALA A 227 -29.44 9.49 24.05
CA ALA A 227 -28.06 9.94 23.94
C ALA A 227 -27.19 8.90 23.21
N VAL A 228 -26.18 9.37 22.49
CA VAL A 228 -25.30 8.54 21.67
C VAL A 228 -23.82 8.67 22.09
N ASP A 229 -22.98 7.72 21.68
CA ASP A 229 -21.55 7.73 21.96
C ASP A 229 -20.78 8.61 20.96
N ARG A 230 -21.32 8.76 19.73
CA ARG A 230 -20.73 9.60 18.69
C ARG A 230 -21.80 10.19 17.77
N ILE A 231 -21.58 11.42 17.35
CA ILE A 231 -22.41 12.13 16.36
C ILE A 231 -21.58 12.32 15.09
N VAL A 232 -22.12 11.90 13.94
CA VAL A 232 -21.46 12.03 12.62
C VAL A 232 -22.41 12.67 11.60
N GLY A 233 -21.85 13.22 10.54
CA GLY A 233 -22.58 13.76 9.42
C GLY A 233 -22.35 15.26 9.20
N PRO A 234 -22.49 15.73 7.95
CA PRO A 234 -22.26 17.12 7.56
C PRO A 234 -23.40 18.02 8.04
N GLY A 235 -23.14 19.30 8.16
CA GLY A 235 -24.17 20.29 8.53
C GLY A 235 -23.73 21.72 8.26
N ASN A 236 -24.67 22.67 8.40
CA ASN A 236 -24.39 24.09 8.30
C ASN A 236 -23.58 24.63 9.50
N ALA A 237 -23.23 25.91 9.49
CA ALA A 237 -22.47 26.56 10.55
C ALA A 237 -23.02 26.30 11.97
N TYR A 238 -24.36 26.29 12.15
CA TYR A 238 -24.98 26.01 13.47
C TYR A 238 -24.82 24.59 13.92
N VAL A 239 -24.93 23.61 13.00
CA VAL A 239 -24.71 22.19 13.29
C VAL A 239 -23.25 21.94 13.65
N ASN A 240 -22.33 22.50 12.89
CA ASN A 240 -20.90 22.36 13.13
C ASN A 240 -20.45 22.98 14.44
N GLU A 241 -20.98 24.18 14.77
CA GLU A 241 -20.74 24.82 16.04
C GLU A 241 -21.33 24.01 17.21
N ALA A 242 -22.55 23.45 17.04
CA ALA A 242 -23.15 22.60 18.05
C ALA A 242 -22.31 21.32 18.30
N LYS A 243 -21.82 20.67 17.25
CA LYS A 243 -20.90 19.52 17.39
C LYS A 243 -19.64 19.91 18.18
N GLN A 244 -19.02 21.05 17.89
CA GLN A 244 -17.85 21.52 18.61
C GLN A 244 -18.15 21.80 20.11
N GLN A 245 -19.30 22.41 20.44
CA GLN A 245 -19.67 22.69 21.82
C GLN A 245 -19.95 21.42 22.64
N VAL A 246 -20.55 20.38 22.02
CA VAL A 246 -20.82 19.11 22.70
C VAL A 246 -19.66 18.10 22.66
N ALA A 247 -18.58 18.39 21.94
CA ALA A 247 -17.45 17.47 21.77
C ALA A 247 -16.74 17.07 23.09
N ARG A 248 -17.00 17.78 24.19
CA ARG A 248 -16.51 17.41 25.53
C ARG A 248 -17.33 16.30 26.18
N ILE A 249 -18.52 15.99 25.64
CA ILE A 249 -19.50 15.08 26.23
C ILE A 249 -19.69 13.84 25.34
N VAL A 250 -19.73 14.05 24.04
CA VAL A 250 -20.00 13.01 23.04
C VAL A 250 -18.91 13.07 21.96
N GLY A 251 -18.48 11.93 21.43
CA GLY A 251 -17.57 11.88 20.30
C GLY A 251 -18.21 12.55 19.06
N ILE A 252 -17.40 13.24 18.29
CA ILE A 252 -17.83 13.77 16.98
C ILE A 252 -16.92 13.23 15.87
N ASP A 253 -17.39 13.31 14.61
CA ASP A 253 -16.52 13.22 13.43
C ASP A 253 -15.58 14.45 13.36
N ASN A 254 -15.20 14.89 12.18
CA ASN A 254 -14.40 16.12 12.07
C ASN A 254 -15.26 17.39 12.16
N PRO A 255 -14.73 18.52 12.66
CA PRO A 255 -15.33 19.82 12.48
C PRO A 255 -15.31 20.17 10.99
N ALA A 256 -16.47 20.27 10.34
CA ALA A 256 -16.59 20.57 8.92
C ALA A 256 -16.89 22.07 8.70
N GLY A 257 -16.44 22.62 7.59
CA GLY A 257 -16.80 23.92 7.04
C GLY A 257 -17.48 23.76 5.68
N PRO A 258 -17.55 24.83 4.88
CA PRO A 258 -17.99 24.72 3.49
C PRO A 258 -17.11 23.73 2.70
N SER A 259 -17.73 23.06 1.73
CA SER A 259 -17.02 22.09 0.87
C SER A 259 -15.91 22.73 0.02
N GLU A 260 -14.84 21.96 -0.22
CA GLU A 260 -13.64 22.44 -0.88
C GLU A 260 -13.17 21.51 -1.99
N LEU A 261 -12.79 22.06 -3.12
CA LEU A 261 -12.09 21.36 -4.19
C LEU A 261 -10.81 22.11 -4.55
N LEU A 262 -9.69 21.38 -4.60
CA LEU A 262 -8.47 21.80 -5.25
C LEU A 262 -8.19 20.91 -6.46
N VAL A 263 -8.13 21.50 -7.65
CA VAL A 263 -7.67 20.82 -8.86
C VAL A 263 -6.19 21.14 -9.07
N LEU A 264 -5.35 20.10 -9.10
CA LEU A 264 -3.92 20.17 -9.45
C LEU A 264 -3.76 19.64 -10.88
N ALA A 265 -3.37 20.50 -11.82
CA ALA A 265 -3.36 20.15 -13.23
C ALA A 265 -2.06 20.54 -13.93
N ASP A 266 -1.68 19.78 -14.97
CA ASP A 266 -0.64 20.17 -15.92
C ASP A 266 -1.24 20.47 -17.32
N ALA A 267 -0.40 20.72 -18.32
CA ALA A 267 -0.82 21.03 -19.68
C ALA A 267 -1.59 19.89 -20.39
N THR A 268 -1.64 18.69 -19.83
CA THR A 268 -2.36 17.54 -20.42
C THR A 268 -3.81 17.46 -19.95
N ALA A 269 -4.20 18.25 -18.96
CA ALA A 269 -5.56 18.30 -18.44
C ALA A 269 -6.54 18.91 -19.46
N ASP A 270 -7.75 18.36 -19.50
CA ASP A 270 -8.85 18.89 -20.29
C ASP A 270 -9.54 20.05 -19.54
N ALA A 271 -9.58 21.21 -20.17
CA ALA A 271 -10.18 22.42 -19.59
C ALA A 271 -11.72 22.30 -19.37
N ASP A 272 -12.42 21.46 -20.14
CA ASP A 272 -13.85 21.22 -19.93
C ASP A 272 -14.10 20.38 -18.68
N ILE A 273 -13.25 19.39 -18.43
CA ILE A 273 -13.29 18.57 -17.19
C ILE A 273 -12.99 19.46 -15.99
N VAL A 274 -11.88 20.24 -16.01
CA VAL A 274 -11.54 21.15 -14.90
C VAL A 274 -12.68 22.12 -14.61
N THR A 275 -13.26 22.73 -15.66
CA THR A 275 -14.37 23.67 -15.53
C THR A 275 -15.60 23.01 -14.91
N ALA A 276 -15.96 21.80 -15.35
CA ALA A 276 -17.11 21.06 -14.84
C ALA A 276 -16.94 20.74 -13.34
N GLU A 277 -15.77 20.29 -12.91
CA GLU A 277 -15.50 19.98 -11.50
C GLU A 277 -15.55 21.23 -10.60
N LEU A 278 -15.00 22.38 -11.07
CA LEU A 278 -15.08 23.64 -10.31
C LEU A 278 -16.52 24.14 -10.18
N LEU A 279 -17.34 24.03 -11.23
CA LEU A 279 -18.75 24.41 -11.19
C LEU A 279 -19.56 23.46 -10.29
N ALA A 280 -19.35 22.16 -10.41
CA ALA A 280 -19.99 21.15 -9.55
C ALA A 280 -19.68 21.40 -8.07
N GLN A 281 -18.44 21.76 -7.73
CA GLN A 281 -18.10 22.12 -6.35
C GLN A 281 -18.75 23.44 -5.92
N ALA A 282 -18.75 24.46 -6.77
CA ALA A 282 -19.29 25.79 -6.45
C ALA A 282 -20.81 25.80 -6.25
N GLU A 283 -21.56 24.85 -6.84
CA GLU A 283 -23.00 24.76 -6.68
C GLU A 283 -23.47 24.26 -5.30
N HIS A 284 -22.58 23.64 -4.51
CA HIS A 284 -22.93 23.09 -3.20
C HIS A 284 -23.39 24.18 -2.21
N ASP A 285 -22.58 25.25 -2.08
CA ASP A 285 -22.84 26.32 -1.12
C ASP A 285 -22.22 27.64 -1.58
N PRO A 286 -22.81 28.82 -1.24
CA PRO A 286 -22.22 30.13 -1.53
C PRO A 286 -20.82 30.36 -0.95
N ASP A 287 -20.43 29.58 0.06
CA ASP A 287 -19.15 29.65 0.74
C ASP A 287 -18.17 28.55 0.28
N ALA A 288 -18.56 27.72 -0.72
CA ALA A 288 -17.71 26.67 -1.26
C ALA A 288 -16.39 27.21 -1.80
N CYS A 289 -15.29 26.48 -1.59
CA CYS A 289 -13.94 26.84 -2.06
C CYS A 289 -13.57 26.03 -3.32
N CYS A 290 -13.27 26.74 -4.41
CA CYS A 290 -12.99 26.14 -5.72
C CYS A 290 -11.65 26.66 -6.26
N VAL A 291 -10.59 25.85 -6.18
CA VAL A 291 -9.23 26.26 -6.49
C VAL A 291 -8.67 25.44 -7.64
N LEU A 292 -8.14 26.10 -8.67
CA LEU A 292 -7.27 25.50 -9.69
C LEU A 292 -5.84 25.95 -9.45
N VAL A 293 -4.92 24.97 -9.38
CA VAL A 293 -3.46 25.21 -9.45
C VAL A 293 -2.92 24.44 -10.65
N THR A 294 -2.33 25.16 -11.60
CA THR A 294 -1.79 24.56 -12.81
C THR A 294 -0.41 25.10 -13.18
N THR A 295 0.40 24.27 -13.82
CA THR A 295 1.69 24.70 -14.43
C THR A 295 1.54 25.22 -15.86
N SER A 296 0.31 25.24 -16.41
CA SER A 296 0.03 25.66 -17.79
C SER A 296 -0.79 26.95 -17.84
N ALA A 297 -0.17 28.03 -18.28
CA ALA A 297 -0.85 29.31 -18.52
C ALA A 297 -1.98 29.16 -19.55
N GLN A 298 -1.77 28.32 -20.59
CA GLN A 298 -2.78 28.06 -21.61
C GLN A 298 -4.02 27.38 -21.01
N LEU A 299 -3.84 26.35 -20.16
CA LEU A 299 -4.96 25.69 -19.47
C LEU A 299 -5.71 26.69 -18.58
N LEU A 300 -4.98 27.53 -17.82
CA LEU A 300 -5.56 28.54 -16.94
C LEU A 300 -6.47 29.49 -17.70
N ASP A 301 -6.00 30.01 -18.86
CA ASP A 301 -6.79 30.89 -19.70
C ASP A 301 -8.04 30.21 -20.30
N GLN A 302 -7.88 28.98 -20.76
CA GLN A 302 -9.00 28.18 -21.27
C GLN A 302 -10.07 27.94 -20.19
N VAL A 303 -9.66 27.57 -18.98
CA VAL A 303 -10.61 27.37 -17.85
C VAL A 303 -11.32 28.67 -17.49
N ARG A 304 -10.60 29.79 -17.44
CA ARG A 304 -11.20 31.12 -17.18
C ARG A 304 -12.26 31.48 -18.23
N GLU A 305 -11.98 31.24 -19.50
CA GLU A 305 -12.95 31.50 -20.58
C GLU A 305 -14.17 30.56 -20.47
N ARG A 306 -13.96 29.27 -20.24
CA ARG A 306 -15.05 28.29 -20.10
C ARG A 306 -15.93 28.55 -18.88
N LEU A 307 -15.34 28.89 -17.74
CA LEU A 307 -16.10 29.27 -16.55
C LEU A 307 -17.04 30.47 -16.85
N PHE A 308 -16.50 31.49 -17.54
CA PHE A 308 -17.30 32.66 -17.90
C PHE A 308 -18.49 32.30 -18.81
N ILE A 309 -18.28 31.42 -19.78
CA ILE A 309 -19.34 31.00 -20.71
C ILE A 309 -20.36 30.10 -20.01
N ARG A 310 -19.91 29.08 -19.32
CA ARG A 310 -20.79 28.04 -18.72
C ARG A 310 -21.60 28.58 -17.56
N LEU A 311 -21.05 29.48 -16.76
CA LEU A 311 -21.71 30.05 -15.60
C LEU A 311 -23.09 30.63 -15.96
N SER A 312 -23.23 31.22 -17.17
CA SER A 312 -24.52 31.77 -17.64
C SER A 312 -25.60 30.73 -17.93
N LEU A 313 -25.21 29.46 -18.06
CA LEU A 313 -26.08 28.32 -18.40
C LEU A 313 -26.46 27.49 -17.18
N GLU A 314 -25.79 27.69 -16.02
CA GLU A 314 -25.99 26.86 -14.84
C GLU A 314 -27.30 27.21 -14.10
N PRO A 315 -28.12 26.20 -13.77
CA PRO A 315 -29.38 26.39 -13.05
C PRO A 315 -29.22 27.06 -11.67
N ARG A 316 -28.07 26.84 -10.99
CA ARG A 316 -27.75 27.38 -9.66
C ARG A 316 -26.75 28.54 -9.73
N ARG A 317 -26.79 29.32 -10.82
CA ARG A 317 -25.86 30.38 -11.13
C ARG A 317 -25.57 31.35 -9.98
N GLU A 318 -26.57 31.80 -9.25
CA GLU A 318 -26.39 32.77 -8.15
C GLU A 318 -25.51 32.20 -7.02
N ILE A 319 -25.66 30.93 -6.72
CA ILE A 319 -24.84 30.24 -5.70
C ILE A 319 -23.41 30.13 -6.20
N ILE A 320 -23.22 29.65 -7.44
CA ILE A 320 -21.91 29.46 -8.07
C ILE A 320 -21.15 30.78 -8.18
N GLU A 321 -21.82 31.86 -8.64
CA GLU A 321 -21.21 33.20 -8.74
C GLU A 321 -20.71 33.69 -7.37
N ARG A 322 -21.49 33.51 -6.32
CA ARG A 322 -21.11 33.91 -4.96
C ARG A 322 -19.92 33.09 -4.45
N ALA A 323 -19.94 31.76 -4.63
CA ALA A 323 -18.86 30.87 -4.23
C ALA A 323 -17.54 31.25 -4.92
N LEU A 324 -17.57 31.38 -6.25
CA LEU A 324 -16.37 31.74 -7.03
C LEU A 324 -15.85 33.14 -6.67
N ALA A 325 -16.74 34.13 -6.52
CA ALA A 325 -16.35 35.49 -6.18
C ALA A 325 -15.78 35.61 -4.75
N ALA A 326 -16.23 34.77 -3.81
CA ALA A 326 -15.77 34.81 -2.42
C ALA A 326 -14.51 33.95 -2.19
N ASN A 327 -14.49 32.74 -2.74
CA ASN A 327 -13.52 31.70 -2.37
C ASN A 327 -12.91 30.97 -3.60
N GLY A 328 -13.21 31.40 -4.83
CA GLY A 328 -12.62 30.81 -6.03
C GLY A 328 -11.18 31.28 -6.25
N ALA A 329 -10.32 30.40 -6.79
CA ALA A 329 -8.96 30.78 -7.16
C ALA A 329 -8.48 30.08 -8.44
N LEU A 330 -7.79 30.86 -9.29
CA LEU A 330 -7.12 30.39 -10.51
C LEU A 330 -5.63 30.74 -10.40
N LEU A 331 -4.79 29.74 -10.18
CA LEU A 331 -3.39 29.93 -9.79
C LEU A 331 -2.42 29.28 -10.80
N LEU A 332 -1.44 30.05 -11.28
CA LEU A 332 -0.34 29.55 -12.09
C LEU A 332 0.87 29.26 -11.21
N ALA A 333 1.29 28.01 -11.18
CA ALA A 333 2.52 27.58 -10.52
C ALA A 333 3.70 27.56 -11.51
N GLY A 334 4.88 27.92 -11.06
CA GLY A 334 6.13 27.90 -11.86
C GLY A 334 6.66 26.48 -12.10
N SER A 335 6.27 25.53 -11.25
CA SER A 335 6.66 24.11 -11.37
C SER A 335 5.61 23.19 -10.76
N LEU A 336 5.71 21.89 -11.11
CA LEU A 336 4.86 20.86 -10.50
C LEU A 336 5.19 20.68 -8.99
N GLU A 337 6.44 20.86 -8.61
CA GLU A 337 6.90 20.85 -7.22
C GLU A 337 6.22 21.93 -6.39
N GLU A 338 6.14 23.13 -6.91
CA GLU A 338 5.45 24.28 -6.28
C GLU A 338 3.94 23.98 -6.14
N ALA A 339 3.30 23.46 -7.20
CA ALA A 339 1.89 23.09 -7.17
C ALA A 339 1.59 22.01 -6.11
N ILE A 340 2.44 20.99 -5.97
CA ILE A 340 2.34 19.94 -4.94
C ILE A 340 2.55 20.53 -3.54
N ALA A 341 3.53 21.41 -3.37
CA ALA A 341 3.79 22.07 -2.10
C ALA A 341 2.60 22.93 -1.66
N PHE A 342 2.01 23.68 -2.60
CA PHE A 342 0.79 24.45 -2.35
C PHE A 342 -0.38 23.53 -1.98
N ALA A 343 -0.66 22.49 -2.74
CA ALA A 343 -1.76 21.55 -2.45
C ALA A 343 -1.63 20.94 -1.04
N SER A 344 -0.41 20.54 -0.65
CA SER A 344 -0.12 20.01 0.69
C SER A 344 -0.25 21.06 1.80
N ARG A 345 0.11 22.33 1.53
CA ARG A 345 -0.09 23.48 2.43
C ARG A 345 -1.55 23.87 2.51
N TYR A 346 -2.28 23.82 1.42
CA TYR A 346 -3.71 24.15 1.36
C TYR A 346 -4.52 23.11 2.15
N ALA A 347 -4.16 21.85 2.08
CA ALA A 347 -4.82 20.72 2.75
C ALA A 347 -6.32 20.66 2.44
N PRO A 348 -6.70 20.44 1.16
CA PRO A 348 -8.09 20.49 0.72
C PRO A 348 -8.92 19.30 1.22
N GLU A 349 -10.22 19.47 1.26
CA GLU A 349 -11.21 18.39 1.39
C GLU A 349 -11.08 17.41 0.22
N HIS A 350 -11.23 17.89 -1.00
CA HIS A 350 -11.08 17.13 -2.24
C HIS A 350 -9.85 17.61 -3.01
N LEU A 351 -8.97 16.68 -3.40
CA LEU A 351 -7.83 16.94 -4.28
C LEU A 351 -8.01 16.16 -5.58
N LEU A 352 -8.30 16.84 -6.68
CA LEU A 352 -8.36 16.24 -8.01
C LEU A 352 -7.04 16.48 -8.75
N VAL A 353 -6.37 15.40 -9.19
CA VAL A 353 -5.06 15.45 -9.84
C VAL A 353 -5.19 15.09 -11.32
N LEU A 354 -5.07 16.08 -12.17
CA LEU A 354 -5.19 16.00 -13.63
C LEU A 354 -3.84 16.28 -14.28
N THR A 355 -2.90 15.38 -14.11
CA THR A 355 -1.56 15.45 -14.68
C THR A 355 -1.30 14.25 -15.58
N ARG A 356 -0.22 14.26 -16.34
CA ARG A 356 0.16 13.16 -17.24
C ARG A 356 0.26 11.81 -16.53
N ASP A 357 0.84 11.78 -15.32
CA ASP A 357 0.94 10.59 -14.48
C ASP A 357 0.52 10.91 -13.05
N PRO A 358 -0.79 10.93 -12.78
CA PRO A 358 -1.31 11.31 -11.47
C PRO A 358 -0.96 10.28 -10.38
N ARG A 359 -0.81 8.99 -10.75
CA ARG A 359 -0.50 7.93 -9.78
C ARG A 359 0.92 8.03 -9.25
N ALA A 360 1.88 8.45 -10.06
CA ALA A 360 3.26 8.69 -9.63
C ALA A 360 3.39 9.82 -8.59
N LEU A 361 2.42 10.75 -8.57
CA LEU A 361 2.42 11.84 -7.59
C LEU A 361 1.86 11.44 -6.23
N LEU A 362 1.08 10.35 -6.14
CA LEU A 362 0.36 9.96 -4.92
C LEU A 362 1.26 9.90 -3.65
N PRO A 363 2.48 9.35 -3.68
CA PRO A 363 3.36 9.33 -2.51
C PRO A 363 3.82 10.72 -2.03
N ARG A 364 3.72 11.74 -2.88
CA ARG A 364 4.16 13.12 -2.63
C ARG A 364 3.02 14.02 -2.17
N LEU A 365 1.77 13.62 -2.41
CA LEU A 365 0.56 14.37 -2.03
C LEU A 365 0.21 14.07 -0.59
N ARG A 366 0.10 15.12 0.22
CA ARG A 366 -0.19 15.00 1.65
C ARG A 366 -1.34 15.92 2.04
N ASN A 367 -1.96 15.62 3.16
CA ASN A 367 -2.94 16.48 3.82
C ASN A 367 -4.20 16.75 2.97
N ALA A 368 -4.70 15.78 2.22
CA ALA A 368 -5.99 15.87 1.55
C ALA A 368 -7.01 14.95 2.23
N GLY A 369 -8.28 15.36 2.28
CA GLY A 369 -9.36 14.53 2.80
C GLY A 369 -9.55 13.29 1.92
N THR A 370 -9.63 13.50 0.60
CA THR A 370 -9.58 12.43 -0.42
C THR A 370 -8.84 12.90 -1.67
N ILE A 371 -8.27 11.97 -2.45
CA ILE A 371 -7.49 12.26 -3.66
C ILE A 371 -8.11 11.50 -4.84
N PHE A 372 -8.48 12.25 -5.89
CA PHE A 372 -8.96 11.74 -7.16
C PHE A 372 -7.84 11.78 -8.19
N LEU A 373 -7.61 10.67 -8.92
CA LEU A 373 -6.46 10.52 -9.81
C LEU A 373 -6.90 10.35 -11.26
N GLY A 374 -6.56 11.32 -12.09
CA GLY A 374 -6.71 11.25 -13.53
C GLY A 374 -8.08 11.69 -14.06
N PRO A 375 -8.24 11.77 -15.40
CA PRO A 375 -9.38 12.43 -16.05
C PRO A 375 -10.70 11.66 -15.95
N PHE A 376 -10.66 10.40 -15.54
CA PHE A 376 -11.85 9.56 -15.34
C PHE A 376 -12.35 9.54 -13.90
N ALA A 377 -11.63 10.18 -12.98
CA ALA A 377 -12.06 10.37 -11.60
C ALA A 377 -12.76 11.72 -11.44
N SER A 378 -13.98 11.72 -10.91
CA SER A 378 -14.74 12.91 -10.61
C SER A 378 -15.06 12.96 -9.12
N VAL A 379 -15.12 14.17 -8.54
CA VAL A 379 -15.58 14.38 -7.16
C VAL A 379 -16.99 13.82 -6.99
N ALA A 380 -17.88 14.03 -7.97
CA ALA A 380 -19.24 13.49 -7.94
C ALA A 380 -19.29 11.96 -7.82
N PHE A 381 -18.36 11.21 -8.41
CA PHE A 381 -18.29 9.76 -8.22
C PHE A 381 -17.93 9.39 -6.76
N GLY A 382 -17.05 10.18 -6.13
CA GLY A 382 -16.71 10.03 -4.71
C GLY A 382 -17.89 10.32 -3.79
N ASP A 383 -18.65 11.35 -4.11
CA ASP A 383 -19.79 11.78 -3.32
C ASP A 383 -20.96 10.77 -3.33
N TYR A 384 -21.09 9.97 -4.40
CA TYR A 384 -22.27 9.13 -4.56
C TYR A 384 -21.98 7.62 -4.70
N THR A 385 -21.01 7.17 -5.49
CA THR A 385 -21.02 5.80 -6.00
C THR A 385 -19.75 4.97 -5.79
N THR A 386 -18.57 5.57 -5.62
CA THR A 386 -17.30 4.80 -5.51
C THR A 386 -17.16 4.05 -4.19
N GLY A 387 -17.90 4.47 -3.17
CA GLY A 387 -17.84 3.86 -1.84
C GLY A 387 -16.84 4.50 -0.87
N ALA A 388 -16.02 5.45 -1.32
CA ALA A 388 -15.28 6.32 -0.42
C ALA A 388 -16.26 7.26 0.31
N ASN A 389 -15.89 7.71 1.51
CA ASN A 389 -16.77 8.56 2.29
C ASN A 389 -16.59 10.04 1.91
N HIS A 390 -17.69 10.77 1.78
CA HIS A 390 -17.67 12.19 1.48
C HIS A 390 -17.78 13.11 2.72
N VAL A 391 -17.89 12.55 3.92
CA VAL A 391 -17.79 13.31 5.17
C VAL A 391 -16.31 13.52 5.48
N LEU A 392 -15.77 14.61 5.01
CA LEU A 392 -14.35 14.89 4.94
C LEU A 392 -13.96 16.14 5.74
N PRO A 393 -12.70 16.26 6.20
CA PRO A 393 -12.23 17.47 6.89
C PRO A 393 -12.03 18.61 5.89
N THR A 394 -12.57 19.78 6.24
CA THR A 394 -12.46 21.03 5.48
C THR A 394 -11.57 22.05 6.20
N ALA A 395 -11.39 23.25 5.65
CA ALA A 395 -10.68 24.37 6.24
C ALA A 395 -9.22 24.04 6.66
N GLY A 396 -8.53 23.25 5.83
CA GLY A 396 -7.15 22.84 6.09
C GLY A 396 -6.98 21.80 7.19
N ARG A 397 -8.07 21.27 7.74
CA ARG A 397 -8.05 20.29 8.83
C ARG A 397 -7.64 18.88 8.38
N ALA A 398 -7.59 18.60 7.07
CA ALA A 398 -7.04 17.36 6.54
C ALA A 398 -5.58 17.09 6.96
N ARG A 399 -4.91 18.04 7.61
CA ARG A 399 -3.59 17.84 8.27
C ARG A 399 -3.66 16.98 9.53
N THR A 400 -4.80 16.97 10.22
CA THR A 400 -4.95 16.36 11.55
C THR A 400 -6.16 15.43 11.64
N TRP A 401 -7.10 15.55 10.70
CA TRP A 401 -8.31 14.74 10.64
C TRP A 401 -8.37 13.96 9.34
N SER A 402 -8.96 12.77 9.42
CA SER A 402 -9.27 11.94 8.26
C SER A 402 -10.74 12.06 7.85
N GLY A 403 -11.09 11.60 6.66
CA GLY A 403 -12.48 11.40 6.30
C GLY A 403 -13.13 10.30 7.16
N LEU A 404 -14.45 10.40 7.32
CA LEU A 404 -15.24 9.45 8.09
C LEU A 404 -15.05 8.03 7.55
N SER A 405 -14.72 7.12 8.42
CA SER A 405 -14.42 5.73 8.09
C SER A 405 -15.05 4.75 9.09
N VAL A 406 -14.97 3.46 8.82
CA VAL A 406 -15.40 2.43 9.77
C VAL A 406 -14.69 2.54 11.12
N GLN A 407 -13.46 3.08 11.14
CA GLN A 407 -12.67 3.23 12.37
C GLN A 407 -13.25 4.28 13.33
N ASP A 408 -14.01 5.24 12.83
CA ASP A 408 -14.68 6.26 13.65
C ASP A 408 -15.81 5.67 14.50
N PHE A 409 -16.31 4.50 14.13
CA PHE A 409 -17.36 3.76 14.84
C PHE A 409 -16.82 2.67 15.76
N LEU A 410 -15.50 2.64 15.92
CA LEU A 410 -14.78 1.69 16.77
C LEU A 410 -14.04 2.44 17.88
N ARG A 411 -13.91 1.78 19.00
CA ARG A 411 -12.94 2.12 20.04
C ARG A 411 -11.94 0.98 20.18
N PHE A 412 -10.76 1.30 20.63
CA PHE A 412 -9.71 0.32 20.84
C PHE A 412 -9.45 0.15 22.33
N SER A 413 -9.69 -1.08 22.82
CA SER A 413 -9.29 -1.45 24.18
C SER A 413 -7.98 -2.20 24.12
N THR A 414 -7.04 -1.83 24.97
CA THR A 414 -5.81 -2.59 25.20
C THR A 414 -6.01 -3.49 26.43
N TRP A 415 -5.48 -4.70 26.36
CA TRP A 415 -5.42 -5.60 27.49
C TRP A 415 -3.99 -6.07 27.70
N GLN A 416 -3.68 -6.45 28.94
CA GLN A 416 -2.36 -6.90 29.37
C GLN A 416 -2.55 -8.14 30.25
N GLU A 417 -1.78 -9.17 29.96
CA GLU A 417 -1.70 -10.39 30.75
C GLU A 417 -0.24 -10.68 31.08
N LEU A 418 0.05 -10.94 32.33
CA LEU A 418 1.37 -11.29 32.81
C LEU A 418 1.31 -12.65 33.51
N ASP A 419 2.27 -13.52 33.22
CA ASP A 419 2.49 -14.70 34.05
C ASP A 419 3.22 -14.32 35.37
N GLU A 420 3.25 -15.23 36.31
CA GLU A 420 3.87 -15.03 37.63
C GLU A 420 5.34 -14.63 37.53
N ARG A 421 6.08 -15.26 36.62
CA ARG A 421 7.50 -14.98 36.41
C ARG A 421 7.74 -13.57 35.81
N ALA A 422 6.92 -13.16 34.86
CA ALA A 422 6.98 -11.82 34.29
C ALA A 422 6.62 -10.76 35.35
N ALA A 423 5.58 -11.00 36.12
CA ALA A 423 5.17 -10.10 37.20
C ALA A 423 6.28 -9.92 38.27
N ALA A 424 6.91 -11.02 38.67
CA ALA A 424 8.05 -10.99 39.61
C ALA A 424 9.26 -10.21 39.04
N ALA A 425 9.57 -10.43 37.73
CA ALA A 425 10.67 -9.74 37.06
C ALA A 425 10.43 -8.23 36.92
N LEU A 426 9.18 -7.81 36.70
CA LEU A 426 8.80 -6.40 36.55
C LEU A 426 8.55 -5.68 37.86
N ALA A 427 8.39 -6.37 38.99
CA ALA A 427 8.05 -5.76 40.28
C ALA A 427 9.10 -4.76 40.78
N ALA A 428 10.37 -5.11 40.72
CA ALA A 428 11.45 -4.24 41.17
C ALA A 428 11.62 -2.96 40.30
N PRO A 429 11.77 -3.04 38.96
CA PRO A 429 11.92 -1.84 38.14
C PRO A 429 10.65 -0.96 38.18
N THR A 430 9.45 -1.55 38.21
CA THR A 430 8.20 -0.80 38.34
C THR A 430 8.13 -0.06 39.67
N GLY A 431 8.53 -0.75 40.79
CA GLY A 431 8.57 -0.13 42.09
C GLY A 431 9.54 1.05 42.17
N LEU A 432 10.72 0.95 41.53
CA LEU A 432 11.70 2.02 41.47
C LEU A 432 11.19 3.26 40.71
N LEU A 433 10.54 3.02 39.57
CA LEU A 433 9.95 4.12 38.79
C LEU A 433 8.81 4.82 39.52
N ALA A 434 7.92 4.02 40.16
CA ALA A 434 6.82 4.58 40.96
C ALA A 434 7.31 5.37 42.17
N ASP A 435 8.39 4.93 42.87
CA ASP A 435 9.02 5.68 43.96
C ASP A 435 9.63 6.99 43.47
N ALA A 436 10.27 6.97 42.26
CA ALA A 436 10.85 8.17 41.67
C ALA A 436 9.78 9.22 41.28
N GLU A 437 8.57 8.76 40.96
CA GLU A 437 7.41 9.62 40.68
C GLU A 437 6.65 10.03 41.95
N GLY A 438 7.06 9.54 43.12
CA GLY A 438 6.40 9.81 44.40
C GLY A 438 5.06 9.08 44.58
N LEU A 439 4.91 7.90 43.93
CA LEU A 439 3.71 7.05 43.93
C LEU A 439 3.92 5.75 44.76
N PRO A 440 4.06 5.82 46.09
CA PRO A 440 4.40 4.65 46.91
C PRO A 440 3.37 3.51 46.87
N ALA A 441 2.09 3.83 46.67
CA ALA A 441 1.05 2.82 46.51
C ALA A 441 1.19 2.00 45.21
N HIS A 442 1.62 2.62 44.11
CA HIS A 442 1.97 1.92 42.87
C HIS A 442 3.19 1.02 43.05
N ALA A 443 4.23 1.54 43.76
CA ALA A 443 5.41 0.74 44.06
C ALA A 443 5.07 -0.47 44.93
N ALA A 444 4.24 -0.31 45.95
CA ALA A 444 3.77 -1.38 46.82
C ALA A 444 2.94 -2.42 46.04
N ALA A 445 2.02 -1.97 45.18
CA ALA A 445 1.22 -2.85 44.36
C ALA A 445 2.06 -3.72 43.39
N ALA A 446 3.11 -3.14 42.80
CA ALA A 446 4.04 -3.90 41.93
C ALA A 446 4.83 -4.95 42.75
N ARG A 447 5.38 -4.54 43.91
CA ARG A 447 6.22 -5.40 44.80
C ARG A 447 5.43 -6.55 45.44
N LEU A 448 4.13 -6.42 45.68
CA LEU A 448 3.27 -7.51 46.15
C LEU A 448 3.20 -8.70 45.16
N ARG A 449 3.57 -8.53 43.91
CA ARG A 449 3.62 -9.54 42.89
C ARG A 449 4.97 -10.24 42.76
N SER A 450 5.92 -9.91 43.60
CA SER A 450 7.23 -10.56 43.73
C SER A 450 7.24 -11.68 44.79
N SER A 451 6.08 -12.17 45.28
CA SER A 451 5.95 -13.13 46.38
C SER A 451 6.48 -14.51 46.02
N GLY A 452 7.62 -14.86 46.57
CA GLY A 452 8.24 -16.17 46.54
C GLY A 452 9.71 -16.09 46.96
N ASP A 453 10.00 -16.30 48.29
CA ASP A 453 11.31 -16.40 48.92
C ASP A 453 12.35 -15.27 48.63
N GLU A 454 12.58 -14.50 49.71
CA GLU A 454 13.82 -13.72 49.89
C GLU A 454 15.03 -14.67 49.91
N GLN A 455 15.46 -15.14 48.77
CA GLN A 455 16.85 -15.46 48.51
C GLN A 455 17.34 -14.56 47.38
N THR A 456 18.00 -13.50 47.76
CA THR A 456 18.79 -12.65 46.90
C THR A 456 19.78 -13.48 46.10
N THR A 457 19.33 -14.02 44.99
CA THR A 457 20.24 -14.42 43.93
C THR A 457 20.54 -13.17 43.14
N PRO A 458 21.79 -12.75 42.96
CA PRO A 458 22.11 -11.59 42.15
C PRO A 458 21.52 -11.84 40.77
N VAL A 459 20.68 -10.92 40.29
CA VAL A 459 20.24 -10.91 38.87
C VAL A 459 21.53 -10.79 38.07
N ILE A 460 22.03 -11.92 37.59
CA ILE A 460 23.03 -11.94 36.52
C ILE A 460 22.31 -11.26 35.35
N ALA A 461 22.68 -10.02 35.13
CA ALA A 461 22.35 -9.32 33.89
C ALA A 461 22.80 -10.23 32.74
N GLY A 462 21.85 -10.84 32.03
CA GLY A 462 22.23 -11.64 30.87
C GLY A 462 21.43 -12.89 30.54
N ARG A 463 20.31 -13.24 31.16
CA ARG A 463 19.38 -14.18 30.54
C ARG A 463 18.29 -13.41 29.79
N ARG A 464 18.60 -12.99 28.56
CA ARG A 464 17.57 -12.73 27.58
C ARG A 464 16.86 -14.06 27.31
N SER A 465 15.56 -14.15 27.61
CA SER A 465 14.75 -15.17 26.95
C SER A 465 14.94 -15.00 25.43
N PRO A 466 14.97 -16.08 24.65
CA PRO A 466 15.12 -15.95 23.21
C PRO A 466 13.95 -15.13 22.65
N SER A 467 14.17 -13.83 22.51
CA SER A 467 13.26 -12.98 21.75
C SER A 467 13.57 -13.16 20.27
N LEU A 468 12.56 -13.48 19.48
CA LEU A 468 12.70 -13.48 18.03
C LEU A 468 13.13 -12.08 17.60
N ARG A 469 14.13 -12.00 16.73
CA ARG A 469 14.53 -10.74 16.11
C ARG A 469 13.34 -10.16 15.35
N PRO A 470 13.09 -8.84 15.46
CA PRO A 470 11.94 -8.20 14.77
C PRO A 470 11.90 -8.50 13.27
N GLU A 471 13.08 -8.65 12.65
CA GLU A 471 13.25 -8.92 11.24
C GLU A 471 12.67 -10.28 10.80
N TYR A 472 12.51 -11.22 11.73
CA TYR A 472 11.99 -12.56 11.45
C TYR A 472 10.48 -12.70 11.61
N ARG A 473 9.80 -11.74 12.25
CA ARG A 473 8.36 -11.87 12.62
C ARG A 473 7.43 -12.07 11.43
N ASP A 474 7.73 -11.40 10.31
CA ASP A 474 6.90 -11.44 9.10
C ASP A 474 7.55 -12.25 7.96
N LEU A 475 8.64 -12.97 8.25
CA LEU A 475 9.21 -13.91 7.31
C LEU A 475 8.38 -15.18 7.35
N THR A 476 7.83 -15.57 6.22
CA THR A 476 7.23 -16.89 6.05
C THR A 476 8.32 -17.92 5.77
N THR A 477 8.15 -19.14 6.29
CA THR A 477 9.00 -20.27 5.90
C THR A 477 8.90 -20.48 4.39
N TYR A 478 10.03 -20.68 3.74
CA TYR A 478 10.04 -20.98 2.32
C TYR A 478 9.37 -22.32 2.08
N ASP A 479 8.25 -22.33 1.36
CA ASP A 479 7.56 -23.54 0.92
C ASP A 479 7.57 -23.59 -0.61
N PRO A 480 8.33 -24.50 -1.22
CA PRO A 480 8.34 -24.68 -2.67
C PRO A 480 7.07 -25.34 -3.23
N GLY A 481 6.14 -25.81 -2.36
CA GLY A 481 4.92 -26.51 -2.78
C GLY A 481 5.21 -27.85 -3.48
N ARG A 482 6.08 -28.67 -2.93
CA ARG A 482 6.50 -29.94 -3.52
C ARG A 482 5.51 -31.08 -3.25
N GLU A 483 4.33 -31.02 -3.83
CA GLU A 483 3.52 -32.21 -3.98
C GLU A 483 4.09 -33.11 -5.10
N PRO A 484 4.12 -34.45 -4.91
CA PRO A 484 4.62 -35.37 -5.93
C PRO A 484 3.90 -35.19 -7.27
N CYS A 485 4.66 -35.08 -8.37
CA CYS A 485 4.15 -34.94 -9.71
C CYS A 485 4.95 -35.84 -10.65
N ALA A 486 4.33 -36.41 -11.67
CA ALA A 486 4.97 -37.31 -12.59
C ALA A 486 6.15 -36.64 -13.35
N VAL A 487 5.94 -35.41 -13.80
CA VAL A 487 6.93 -34.56 -14.45
C VAL A 487 7.06 -33.25 -13.67
N ASP A 488 8.14 -33.09 -12.90
CA ASP A 488 8.38 -31.85 -12.13
C ASP A 488 9.40 -30.94 -12.83
N LEU A 489 8.90 -29.86 -13.41
CA LEU A 489 9.66 -28.81 -14.11
C LEU A 489 9.67 -27.48 -13.34
N SER A 490 9.53 -27.50 -12.01
CA SER A 490 9.27 -26.29 -11.21
C SER A 490 10.51 -25.64 -10.57
N ASP A 491 11.61 -26.36 -10.36
CA ASP A 491 12.70 -25.95 -9.44
C ASP A 491 14.08 -25.72 -10.10
N ASN A 492 14.18 -25.79 -11.42
CA ASN A 492 15.41 -25.57 -12.19
C ASN A 492 16.56 -26.55 -11.82
N THR A 493 16.25 -27.75 -11.38
CA THR A 493 17.26 -28.79 -11.15
C THR A 493 17.67 -29.47 -12.45
N ASN A 494 18.77 -30.23 -12.42
CA ASN A 494 19.18 -31.08 -13.55
C ASN A 494 18.34 -32.36 -13.55
N LEU A 495 17.57 -32.56 -14.63
CA LEU A 495 16.58 -33.64 -14.74
C LEU A 495 17.11 -34.89 -15.47
N TRP A 496 18.37 -34.91 -15.91
CA TRP A 496 18.97 -36.06 -16.58
C TRP A 496 19.59 -37.09 -15.61
N GLY A 497 19.32 -36.93 -14.31
CA GLY A 497 19.87 -37.77 -13.24
C GLY A 497 21.19 -37.22 -12.69
N PRO A 498 21.80 -37.92 -11.74
CA PRO A 498 23.06 -37.50 -11.12
C PRO A 498 24.24 -37.68 -12.09
N ASN A 499 25.25 -36.80 -11.95
CA ASN A 499 26.52 -36.99 -12.63
C ASN A 499 27.13 -38.33 -12.22
N PRO A 500 27.53 -39.22 -13.18
CA PRO A 500 28.03 -40.58 -12.87
C PRO A 500 29.28 -40.60 -11.98
N ALA A 501 30.19 -39.62 -12.15
CA ALA A 501 31.40 -39.51 -11.32
C ALA A 501 31.03 -39.19 -9.86
N ALA A 502 30.09 -38.21 -9.66
CA ALA A 502 29.61 -37.89 -8.33
C ALA A 502 28.87 -39.06 -7.68
N ALA A 503 27.96 -39.72 -8.43
CA ALA A 503 27.22 -40.86 -7.91
C ALA A 503 28.13 -42.02 -7.50
N ASN A 504 29.22 -42.26 -8.23
CA ASN A 504 30.25 -43.24 -7.86
C ASN A 504 31.01 -42.80 -6.61
N ALA A 505 31.45 -41.53 -6.54
CA ALA A 505 32.16 -41.00 -5.37
C ALA A 505 31.33 -41.11 -4.09
N VAL A 506 30.02 -40.81 -4.17
CA VAL A 506 29.09 -40.93 -3.03
C VAL A 506 28.92 -42.37 -2.58
N ARG A 507 28.81 -43.35 -3.52
CA ARG A 507 28.68 -44.79 -3.20
C ARG A 507 29.93 -45.40 -2.62
N THR A 508 31.10 -44.88 -2.99
CA THR A 508 32.40 -45.34 -2.54
C THR A 508 32.98 -44.56 -1.38
N ALA A 509 32.22 -43.63 -0.81
CA ALA A 509 32.64 -42.84 0.33
C ALA A 509 33.01 -43.73 1.52
N ALA A 510 34.18 -43.48 2.13
CA ALA A 510 34.65 -44.25 3.28
C ALA A 510 33.86 -43.89 4.55
N ASP A 511 33.64 -44.87 5.42
CA ASP A 511 32.96 -44.68 6.73
C ASP A 511 33.59 -43.57 7.57
N ALA A 512 34.91 -43.37 7.47
CA ALA A 512 35.63 -42.31 8.19
C ALA A 512 35.17 -40.91 7.78
N MET A 513 34.58 -40.70 6.60
CA MET A 513 34.04 -39.44 6.15
C MET A 513 32.72 -39.09 6.88
N LEU A 514 32.03 -40.08 7.42
CA LEU A 514 30.78 -39.84 8.18
C LEU A 514 31.07 -39.46 9.64
N THR A 515 32.24 -39.83 10.17
CA THR A 515 32.57 -39.70 11.59
C THR A 515 33.55 -38.56 11.92
N ARG A 516 34.15 -37.93 10.89
CA ARG A 516 35.15 -36.87 11.05
C ARG A 516 34.73 -35.61 10.35
N TYR A 517 35.14 -34.48 10.90
CA TYR A 517 34.97 -33.20 10.23
C TYR A 517 35.79 -33.16 8.93
N PRO A 518 35.24 -32.55 7.85
CA PRO A 518 36.00 -32.28 6.64
C PRO A 518 37.14 -31.28 6.90
N PRO A 519 38.05 -31.08 5.96
CA PRO A 519 39.03 -30.00 6.06
C PRO A 519 38.35 -28.63 6.19
N VAL A 520 38.87 -27.78 7.08
CA VAL A 520 38.35 -26.41 7.26
C VAL A 520 38.50 -25.67 5.95
N TYR A 521 37.39 -25.07 5.47
CA TYR A 521 37.31 -24.28 4.22
C TYR A 521 37.69 -25.06 2.95
N VAL A 522 37.74 -26.40 2.97
CA VAL A 522 37.94 -27.33 1.82
C VAL A 522 39.04 -26.85 0.84
N PRO A 523 40.30 -26.78 1.28
CA PRO A 523 41.37 -26.15 0.51
C PRO A 523 41.67 -26.87 -0.80
N GLU A 524 41.48 -28.20 -0.90
CA GLU A 524 41.65 -28.96 -2.13
C GLU A 524 40.61 -28.54 -3.18
N LEU A 525 39.35 -28.48 -2.79
CA LEU A 525 38.28 -28.03 -3.69
C LEU A 525 38.50 -26.57 -4.14
N LYS A 526 38.96 -25.68 -3.25
CA LYS A 526 39.31 -24.32 -3.61
C LYS A 526 40.42 -24.26 -4.67
N ARG A 527 41.49 -25.06 -4.51
CA ARG A 527 42.56 -25.14 -5.51
C ARG A 527 42.06 -25.62 -6.87
N ARG A 528 41.18 -26.63 -6.88
CA ARG A 528 40.64 -27.17 -8.14
C ARG A 528 39.70 -26.18 -8.82
N LEU A 529 38.87 -25.49 -8.07
CA LEU A 529 38.02 -24.41 -8.59
C LEU A 529 38.85 -23.25 -9.13
N ALA A 530 39.86 -22.83 -8.39
CA ALA A 530 40.74 -21.74 -8.81
C ALA A 530 41.50 -22.10 -10.12
N ALA A 531 42.04 -23.29 -10.21
CA ALA A 531 42.69 -23.80 -11.43
C ALA A 531 41.72 -23.87 -12.63
N MET A 532 40.48 -24.35 -12.40
CA MET A 532 39.46 -24.41 -13.44
C MET A 532 39.08 -23.02 -13.99
N LEU A 533 39.03 -22.00 -13.10
CA LEU A 533 38.57 -20.67 -13.41
C LEU A 533 39.71 -19.70 -13.80
N GLY A 534 40.98 -20.09 -13.64
CA GLY A 534 42.15 -19.25 -13.91
C GLY A 534 42.34 -18.13 -12.90
N VAL A 535 42.07 -18.39 -11.60
CA VAL A 535 42.22 -17.48 -10.48
C VAL A 535 43.07 -18.12 -9.36
N GLU A 536 43.39 -17.35 -8.30
CA GLU A 536 44.11 -17.88 -7.17
C GLU A 536 43.15 -18.49 -6.12
N PRO A 537 43.56 -19.49 -5.31
CA PRO A 537 42.71 -20.09 -4.29
C PRO A 537 42.16 -19.11 -3.25
N GLU A 538 42.89 -18.04 -2.96
CA GLU A 538 42.49 -16.96 -2.06
C GLU A 538 41.30 -16.12 -2.62
N ASN A 539 41.08 -16.20 -3.93
CA ASN A 539 39.93 -15.56 -4.57
C ASN A 539 38.64 -16.39 -4.46
N VAL A 540 38.69 -17.61 -3.88
CA VAL A 540 37.57 -18.56 -3.84
C VAL A 540 37.06 -18.74 -2.42
N ALA A 541 35.76 -18.53 -2.17
CA ALA A 541 35.04 -18.99 -0.97
C ALA A 541 34.05 -20.10 -1.35
N THR A 542 33.80 -21.06 -0.46
CA THR A 542 32.83 -22.14 -0.67
C THR A 542 31.70 -22.07 0.36
N GLY A 543 30.53 -22.64 0.11
CA GLY A 543 29.40 -22.64 1.03
C GLY A 543 28.38 -23.76 0.78
N CYS A 544 27.41 -23.85 1.67
CA CYS A 544 26.27 -24.77 1.58
C CYS A 544 25.26 -24.33 0.52
N GLY A 545 25.61 -24.36 -0.75
CA GLY A 545 24.93 -23.77 -1.88
C GLY A 545 25.27 -22.28 -2.05
N SER A 546 24.86 -21.68 -3.18
CA SER A 546 25.01 -20.23 -3.40
C SER A 546 24.21 -19.38 -2.39
N ASP A 547 23.09 -19.92 -1.89
CA ASP A 547 22.25 -19.23 -0.89
C ASP A 547 23.03 -18.92 0.40
N ASP A 548 23.81 -19.88 0.92
CA ASP A 548 24.69 -19.69 2.09
C ASP A 548 25.80 -18.66 1.81
N VAL A 549 26.30 -18.63 0.58
CA VAL A 549 27.33 -17.65 0.19
C VAL A 549 26.74 -16.26 0.05
N ILE A 550 25.51 -16.12 -0.49
CA ILE A 550 24.77 -14.84 -0.55
C ILE A 550 24.54 -14.31 0.87
N ASP A 551 23.94 -15.11 1.76
CA ASP A 551 23.67 -14.72 3.14
C ASP A 551 24.95 -14.34 3.89
N SER A 552 26.02 -15.10 3.69
CA SER A 552 27.33 -14.81 4.29
C SER A 552 27.97 -13.53 3.75
N ALA A 553 27.80 -13.25 2.47
CA ALA A 553 28.26 -12.01 1.85
C ALA A 553 27.50 -10.78 2.39
N LEU A 554 26.17 -10.85 2.48
CA LEU A 554 25.37 -9.76 3.06
C LEU A 554 25.76 -9.51 4.52
N ARG A 555 25.95 -10.56 5.30
CA ARG A 555 26.38 -10.48 6.71
C ARG A 555 27.77 -9.89 6.88
N ALA A 556 28.69 -10.12 5.92
CA ALA A 556 30.05 -9.61 5.96
C ALA A 556 30.15 -8.16 5.47
N LEU A 557 29.30 -7.76 4.53
CA LEU A 557 29.45 -6.53 3.75
C LEU A 557 28.41 -5.44 4.11
N CYS A 558 27.36 -5.78 4.87
CA CYS A 558 26.31 -4.84 5.24
C CYS A 558 26.21 -4.70 6.77
N ALA A 559 26.08 -3.47 7.24
CA ALA A 559 25.65 -3.17 8.61
C ALA A 559 24.10 -3.15 8.70
N PRO A 560 23.52 -3.36 9.90
CA PRO A 560 22.08 -3.17 10.10
C PRO A 560 21.60 -1.79 9.63
N GLY A 561 20.58 -1.77 8.77
CA GLY A 561 20.02 -0.55 8.19
C GLY A 561 20.62 -0.13 6.84
N ASP A 562 21.70 -0.74 6.40
CA ASP A 562 22.24 -0.57 5.04
C ASP A 562 21.23 -0.99 3.97
N VAL A 563 21.54 -0.71 2.70
CA VAL A 563 20.71 -1.04 1.55
C VAL A 563 21.35 -2.14 0.71
N VAL A 564 20.53 -3.13 0.33
CA VAL A 564 20.80 -4.04 -0.79
C VAL A 564 19.87 -3.68 -1.94
N SER A 565 20.42 -3.33 -3.11
CA SER A 565 19.66 -3.08 -4.32
C SER A 565 19.73 -4.25 -5.29
N TYR A 566 18.67 -4.46 -6.08
CA TYR A 566 18.60 -5.54 -7.05
C TYR A 566 17.60 -5.22 -8.16
N PRO A 567 17.76 -5.76 -9.40
CA PRO A 567 16.74 -5.63 -10.44
C PRO A 567 15.47 -6.43 -10.08
N ASP A 568 14.30 -5.84 -10.29
CA ASP A 568 13.02 -6.49 -10.02
C ASP A 568 12.23 -6.67 -11.34
N PRO A 569 11.85 -7.93 -11.67
CA PRO A 569 11.98 -9.18 -10.91
C PRO A 569 13.38 -9.82 -10.97
N THR A 570 13.81 -10.46 -9.88
CA THR A 570 15.00 -11.32 -9.78
C THR A 570 14.78 -12.49 -8.81
N PHE A 571 15.85 -13.14 -8.33
CA PHE A 571 15.77 -14.24 -7.38
C PHE A 571 15.08 -13.83 -6.07
N GLY A 572 13.90 -14.41 -5.82
CA GLY A 572 12.99 -13.99 -4.76
C GLY A 572 13.49 -14.13 -3.32
N MET A 573 14.64 -14.80 -3.09
CA MET A 573 15.25 -14.92 -1.76
C MET A 573 16.07 -13.68 -1.35
N ILE A 574 16.41 -12.78 -2.27
CA ILE A 574 17.26 -11.62 -1.95
C ILE A 574 16.60 -10.69 -0.91
N PRO A 575 15.32 -10.30 -1.03
CA PRO A 575 14.65 -9.54 0.02
C PRO A 575 14.62 -10.27 1.37
N ALA A 576 14.46 -11.60 1.37
CA ALA A 576 14.44 -12.41 2.59
C ALA A 576 15.82 -12.42 3.27
N PHE A 577 16.91 -12.66 2.52
CA PHE A 577 18.27 -12.61 3.06
C PHE A 577 18.63 -11.21 3.58
N ALA A 578 18.27 -10.15 2.85
CA ALA A 578 18.46 -8.78 3.33
C ALA A 578 17.76 -8.57 4.68
N ARG A 579 16.49 -8.96 4.78
CA ARG A 579 15.71 -8.83 6.01
C ARG A 579 16.31 -9.66 7.16
N MET A 580 16.72 -10.92 6.92
CA MET A 580 17.37 -11.77 7.93
C MET A 580 18.62 -11.11 8.53
N ASN A 581 19.31 -10.28 7.76
CA ASN A 581 20.51 -9.54 8.18
C ASN A 581 20.22 -8.10 8.66
N ALA A 582 18.96 -7.73 8.88
CA ALA A 582 18.53 -6.37 9.26
C ALA A 582 18.93 -5.29 8.23
N VAL A 583 18.99 -5.64 6.95
CA VAL A 583 19.35 -4.79 5.82
C VAL A 583 18.09 -4.44 5.04
N ARG A 584 17.97 -3.21 4.54
CA ARG A 584 16.85 -2.79 3.71
C ARG A 584 17.03 -3.28 2.27
N SER A 585 15.99 -3.82 1.67
CA SER A 585 16.01 -4.24 0.26
C SER A 585 15.32 -3.22 -0.64
N VAL A 586 15.92 -2.91 -1.79
CA VAL A 586 15.39 -1.98 -2.80
C VAL A 586 15.38 -2.67 -4.16
N GLY A 587 14.17 -3.01 -4.64
CA GLY A 587 13.97 -3.52 -5.99
C GLY A 587 13.93 -2.36 -7.00
N VAL A 588 14.74 -2.44 -8.05
CA VAL A 588 14.76 -1.49 -9.16
C VAL A 588 14.10 -2.14 -10.38
N PRO A 589 12.98 -1.62 -10.88
CA PRO A 589 12.31 -2.20 -12.05
C PRO A 589 13.24 -2.31 -13.27
N LEU A 590 13.11 -3.40 -14.00
CA LEU A 590 13.80 -3.53 -15.30
C LEU A 590 13.22 -2.51 -16.29
N VAL A 591 14.11 -1.89 -17.08
CA VAL A 591 13.68 -1.02 -18.19
C VAL A 591 13.11 -1.84 -19.36
N PRO A 592 12.47 -1.21 -20.36
CA PRO A 592 11.96 -1.92 -21.54
C PRO A 592 12.99 -2.90 -22.13
N ASP A 593 12.51 -4.01 -22.68
CA ASP A 593 13.31 -5.14 -23.17
C ASP A 593 14.07 -5.90 -22.06
N LEU A 594 13.62 -5.80 -20.81
CA LEU A 594 14.16 -6.50 -19.65
C LEU A 594 15.66 -6.21 -19.40
N ARG A 595 16.11 -5.00 -19.68
CA ARG A 595 17.47 -4.55 -19.41
C ARG A 595 17.61 -3.98 -18.01
N LEU A 596 18.86 -3.94 -17.51
CA LEU A 596 19.18 -3.29 -16.23
C LEU A 596 19.04 -1.77 -16.32
N ASP A 597 18.37 -1.17 -15.35
CA ASP A 597 18.47 0.27 -15.11
C ASP A 597 19.70 0.54 -14.22
N VAL A 598 20.85 0.65 -14.88
CA VAL A 598 22.14 0.86 -14.22
C VAL A 598 22.15 2.18 -13.46
N HIS A 599 21.54 3.23 -14.01
CA HIS A 599 21.50 4.56 -13.39
C HIS A 599 20.73 4.50 -12.07
N THR A 600 19.51 3.97 -12.09
CA THR A 600 18.70 3.87 -10.87
C THR A 600 19.33 2.91 -9.85
N LEU A 601 19.98 1.82 -10.26
CA LEU A 601 20.72 0.94 -9.36
C LEU A 601 21.87 1.70 -8.65
N LEU A 602 22.63 2.52 -9.37
CA LEU A 602 23.72 3.34 -8.80
C LEU A 602 23.19 4.42 -7.85
N ASP A 603 22.07 5.04 -8.17
CA ASP A 603 21.43 6.09 -7.36
C ASP A 603 20.96 5.58 -5.99
N THR A 604 20.73 4.28 -5.82
CA THR A 604 20.40 3.69 -4.51
C THR A 604 21.54 3.81 -3.49
N ARG A 605 22.78 4.01 -3.94
CA ARG A 605 24.01 4.01 -3.12
C ARG A 605 24.09 2.82 -2.17
N ALA A 606 23.66 1.65 -2.66
CA ALA A 606 23.57 0.43 -1.87
C ALA A 606 24.94 -0.04 -1.39
N ALA A 607 25.00 -0.63 -0.18
CA ALA A 607 26.17 -1.33 0.32
C ALA A 607 26.47 -2.59 -0.51
N VAL A 608 25.40 -3.24 -1.02
CA VAL A 608 25.52 -4.35 -1.97
C VAL A 608 24.50 -4.17 -3.10
N THR A 609 24.95 -4.24 -4.35
CA THR A 609 24.09 -4.36 -5.54
C THR A 609 24.15 -5.80 -6.03
N TYR A 610 22.99 -6.49 -5.99
CA TYR A 610 22.88 -7.89 -6.45
C TYR A 610 22.32 -7.93 -7.88
N VAL A 611 22.92 -8.77 -8.74
CA VAL A 611 22.46 -9.00 -10.12
C VAL A 611 22.57 -10.49 -10.46
N CYS A 612 21.45 -11.15 -10.79
CA CYS A 612 21.44 -12.53 -11.27
C CYS A 612 21.63 -12.57 -12.80
N ARG A 613 22.63 -13.28 -13.31
CA ARG A 613 23.00 -13.35 -14.73
C ARG A 613 23.40 -14.77 -15.17
N PRO A 614 22.58 -15.45 -15.96
CA PRO A 614 21.20 -15.17 -16.41
C PRO A 614 20.21 -14.96 -15.29
N ASN A 615 19.25 -14.05 -15.48
CA ASN A 615 18.32 -13.66 -14.44
C ASN A 615 17.24 -14.73 -14.17
N ASN A 616 16.89 -14.92 -12.93
CA ASN A 616 15.78 -15.78 -12.51
C ASN A 616 14.67 -14.88 -11.91
N PRO A 617 13.42 -14.82 -12.48
CA PRO A 617 12.84 -15.86 -13.32
C PRO A 617 12.83 -15.59 -14.83
N THR A 618 13.34 -14.45 -15.31
CA THR A 618 13.16 -14.03 -16.73
C THR A 618 14.01 -14.83 -17.73
N GLY A 619 15.10 -15.45 -17.31
CA GLY A 619 16.08 -16.11 -18.18
C GLY A 619 17.01 -15.13 -18.91
N THR A 620 16.80 -13.84 -18.77
CA THR A 620 17.53 -12.77 -19.49
C THR A 620 19.02 -12.79 -19.16
N LEU A 621 19.84 -12.75 -20.17
CA LEU A 621 21.28 -12.54 -20.03
C LEU A 621 21.57 -11.05 -20.10
N PHE A 622 21.75 -10.41 -18.95
CA PHE A 622 22.06 -8.99 -18.89
C PHE A 622 23.40 -8.67 -19.56
N ASP A 623 23.45 -7.49 -20.17
CA ASP A 623 24.64 -7.02 -20.88
C ASP A 623 25.86 -6.93 -19.97
N ARG A 624 27.01 -7.40 -20.47
CA ARG A 624 28.30 -7.37 -19.77
C ARG A 624 28.75 -5.94 -19.48
N ASP A 625 28.50 -5.01 -20.41
CA ASP A 625 28.88 -3.60 -20.25
C ASP A 625 28.10 -2.92 -19.12
N ALA A 626 26.84 -3.31 -18.93
CA ALA A 626 26.04 -2.84 -17.80
C ALA A 626 26.63 -3.29 -16.45
N LEU A 627 27.12 -4.53 -16.36
CA LEU A 627 27.81 -5.02 -15.15
C LEU A 627 29.16 -4.35 -14.92
N LEU A 628 29.93 -4.07 -15.96
CA LEU A 628 31.19 -3.31 -15.87
C LEU A 628 30.95 -1.86 -15.44
N ALA A 629 29.84 -1.26 -15.85
CA ALA A 629 29.44 0.06 -15.36
C ALA A 629 29.09 0.04 -13.86
N LEU A 630 28.33 -0.98 -13.39
CA LEU A 630 28.09 -1.18 -11.97
C LEU A 630 29.39 -1.40 -11.19
N GLU A 631 30.29 -2.25 -11.70
CA GLU A 631 31.60 -2.46 -11.08
C GLU A 631 32.37 -1.15 -10.89
N ARG A 632 32.42 -0.31 -11.92
CA ARG A 632 33.18 0.94 -11.88
C ARG A 632 32.57 1.95 -10.90
N ASP A 633 31.24 2.11 -10.91
CA ASP A 633 30.56 3.28 -10.35
C ASP A 633 29.72 2.97 -9.08
N ALA A 634 29.51 1.69 -8.71
CA ALA A 634 28.76 1.34 -7.50
C ALA A 634 29.42 1.88 -6.22
N ALA A 635 28.60 2.32 -5.27
CA ALA A 635 29.07 2.80 -3.98
C ALA A 635 29.64 1.69 -3.09
N GLY A 636 29.04 0.50 -3.16
CA GLY A 636 29.41 -0.71 -2.39
C GLY A 636 29.83 -1.87 -3.25
N ALA A 637 29.69 -3.09 -2.74
CA ALA A 637 30.02 -4.32 -3.44
C ALA A 637 28.98 -4.66 -4.52
N VAL A 638 29.43 -5.33 -5.60
CA VAL A 638 28.56 -5.85 -6.67
C VAL A 638 28.57 -7.37 -6.59
N LEU A 639 27.41 -7.98 -6.30
CA LEU A 639 27.22 -9.42 -6.19
C LEU A 639 26.57 -9.95 -7.47
N VAL A 640 27.33 -10.66 -8.31
CA VAL A 640 26.84 -11.20 -9.59
C VAL A 640 26.57 -12.70 -9.43
N ASP A 641 25.30 -13.09 -9.47
CA ASP A 641 24.89 -14.49 -9.36
C ASP A 641 24.88 -15.16 -10.73
N GLU A 642 25.89 -15.97 -10.99
CA GLU A 642 26.09 -16.74 -12.20
C GLU A 642 25.64 -18.23 -12.08
N ALA A 643 24.60 -18.50 -11.28
CA ALA A 643 24.10 -19.87 -11.08
C ALA A 643 23.68 -20.58 -12.39
N TYR A 644 23.38 -19.83 -13.44
CA TYR A 644 22.93 -20.35 -14.74
C TYR A 644 23.89 -20.05 -15.90
N ILE A 645 25.06 -19.46 -15.65
CA ILE A 645 25.97 -18.99 -16.70
C ILE A 645 26.47 -20.11 -17.61
N ASP A 646 26.61 -21.35 -17.12
CA ASP A 646 27.04 -22.50 -17.89
C ASP A 646 26.14 -22.77 -19.12
N PHE A 647 24.87 -22.33 -19.08
CA PHE A 647 23.90 -22.49 -20.18
C PHE A 647 23.85 -21.32 -21.18
N ALA A 648 24.59 -20.24 -20.90
CA ALA A 648 24.52 -18.98 -21.66
C ALA A 648 25.42 -18.97 -22.92
N GLY A 649 26.37 -19.90 -23.03
CA GLY A 649 27.34 -19.90 -24.14
C GLY A 649 28.38 -18.80 -24.08
N GLU A 650 28.50 -18.12 -22.93
CA GLU A 650 29.47 -17.05 -22.68
C GLU A 650 30.40 -17.41 -21.51
N ALA A 651 31.60 -16.84 -21.53
CA ALA A 651 32.49 -16.88 -20.38
C ALA A 651 31.92 -16.02 -19.24
N GLY A 652 31.90 -16.56 -18.01
CA GLY A 652 31.50 -15.82 -16.83
C GLY A 652 32.53 -14.76 -16.41
N LEU A 653 32.22 -14.07 -15.32
CA LEU A 653 33.00 -12.93 -14.82
C LEU A 653 34.01 -13.30 -13.73
N ALA A 654 34.31 -14.59 -13.49
CA ALA A 654 35.16 -15.02 -12.37
C ALA A 654 36.56 -14.37 -12.40
N VAL A 655 37.25 -14.34 -13.57
CA VAL A 655 38.57 -13.69 -13.70
C VAL A 655 38.46 -12.18 -13.48
N THR A 656 37.43 -11.52 -14.04
CA THR A 656 37.21 -10.09 -13.83
C THR A 656 36.97 -9.79 -12.34
N ALA A 657 36.17 -10.61 -11.67
CA ALA A 657 35.87 -10.46 -10.25
C ALA A 657 37.10 -10.63 -9.35
N SER A 658 37.97 -11.59 -9.64
CA SER A 658 39.21 -11.80 -8.87
C SER A 658 40.19 -10.59 -8.93
N GLN A 659 40.13 -9.82 -10.01
CA GLN A 659 40.92 -8.60 -10.24
C GLN A 659 40.22 -7.31 -9.86
N SER A 660 38.93 -7.39 -9.52
CA SER A 660 38.12 -6.25 -9.09
C SER A 660 38.47 -5.83 -7.66
N SER A 661 38.03 -4.65 -7.26
CA SER A 661 38.05 -4.20 -5.85
C SER A 661 36.75 -4.47 -5.12
N ARG A 662 35.64 -4.81 -5.81
CA ARG A 662 34.28 -4.85 -5.24
C ARG A 662 33.36 -5.90 -5.83
N THR A 663 33.67 -6.51 -6.97
CA THR A 663 32.80 -7.48 -7.62
C THR A 663 33.05 -8.88 -7.06
N ILE A 664 31.97 -9.57 -6.73
CA ILE A 664 31.96 -10.95 -6.27
C ILE A 664 31.00 -11.75 -7.15
N VAL A 665 31.47 -12.81 -7.76
CA VAL A 665 30.71 -13.74 -8.61
C VAL A 665 30.32 -14.95 -7.81
N LEU A 666 29.06 -15.33 -7.84
CA LEU A 666 28.51 -16.53 -7.19
C LEU A 666 28.27 -17.63 -8.23
N ARG A 667 28.59 -18.86 -7.89
CA ARG A 667 28.31 -20.04 -8.71
C ARG A 667 27.82 -21.21 -7.87
N THR A 668 27.23 -22.21 -8.53
CA THR A 668 26.65 -23.37 -7.85
C THR A 668 26.89 -24.67 -8.60
N PHE A 669 27.03 -25.75 -7.88
CA PHE A 669 26.98 -27.12 -8.42
C PHE A 669 25.55 -27.65 -8.60
N SER A 670 24.53 -26.88 -8.21
CA SER A 670 23.13 -27.33 -8.17
C SER A 670 22.46 -27.43 -9.55
N LYS A 671 22.97 -26.72 -10.58
CA LYS A 671 22.31 -26.59 -11.89
C LYS A 671 23.01 -27.46 -12.96
N ALA A 672 23.93 -26.90 -13.72
CA ALA A 672 24.65 -27.65 -14.79
C ALA A 672 25.35 -28.92 -14.29
N TRP A 673 25.93 -28.87 -13.10
CA TRP A 673 26.73 -29.94 -12.52
C TRP A 673 25.91 -31.10 -11.93
N GLY A 674 24.57 -30.91 -11.73
CA GLY A 674 23.65 -31.96 -11.29
C GLY A 674 23.78 -32.38 -9.82
N LEU A 675 24.29 -31.49 -8.93
CA LEU A 675 24.56 -31.79 -7.53
C LEU A 675 23.67 -31.02 -6.55
N ALA A 676 22.43 -30.65 -6.94
CA ALA A 676 21.53 -29.85 -6.13
C ALA A 676 21.31 -30.41 -4.72
N GLY A 677 21.19 -31.74 -4.57
CA GLY A 677 21.00 -32.44 -3.29
C GLY A 677 22.21 -32.38 -2.34
N LEU A 678 23.42 -32.13 -2.87
CA LEU A 678 24.65 -32.05 -2.06
C LEU A 678 24.93 -30.67 -1.48
N ARG A 679 24.14 -29.64 -1.89
CA ARG A 679 24.23 -28.32 -1.34
C ARG A 679 25.64 -27.72 -1.40
N LEU A 680 26.17 -27.50 -2.60
CA LEU A 680 27.50 -26.92 -2.82
C LEU A 680 27.41 -25.71 -3.74
N GLY A 681 27.97 -24.58 -3.29
CA GLY A 681 28.17 -23.36 -4.06
C GLY A 681 29.50 -22.70 -3.70
N PHE A 682 29.89 -21.71 -4.50
CA PHE A 682 31.13 -20.98 -4.27
C PHE A 682 31.04 -19.54 -4.79
N ALA A 683 31.88 -18.65 -4.24
CA ALA A 683 32.09 -17.31 -4.73
C ALA A 683 33.51 -17.14 -5.25
N VAL A 684 33.69 -16.20 -6.20
CA VAL A 684 34.97 -15.72 -6.69
C VAL A 684 35.01 -14.19 -6.62
N GLY A 685 36.04 -13.63 -6.02
CA GLY A 685 36.19 -12.18 -5.89
C GLY A 685 37.55 -11.74 -5.37
N PRO A 686 37.72 -10.45 -5.02
CA PRO A 686 38.94 -9.95 -4.41
C PRO A 686 39.26 -10.73 -3.13
N ALA A 687 40.50 -11.17 -2.96
CA ALA A 687 40.94 -11.98 -1.82
C ALA A 687 40.57 -11.36 -0.46
N ALA A 688 40.61 -10.03 -0.34
CA ALA A 688 40.24 -9.32 0.88
C ALA A 688 38.74 -9.47 1.22
N LEU A 689 37.83 -9.37 0.23
CA LEU A 689 36.40 -9.56 0.46
C LEU A 689 36.04 -11.04 0.68
N ILE A 690 36.69 -11.95 -0.06
CA ILE A 690 36.54 -13.38 0.11
C ILE A 690 36.92 -13.83 1.53
N ALA A 691 37.99 -13.27 2.10
CA ALA A 691 38.39 -13.55 3.47
C ALA A 691 37.32 -13.12 4.49
N GLU A 692 36.66 -11.99 4.31
CA GLU A 692 35.58 -11.53 5.20
C GLU A 692 34.33 -12.42 5.07
N ILE A 693 33.98 -12.83 3.85
CA ILE A 693 32.89 -13.78 3.60
C ILE A 693 33.17 -15.13 4.30
N GLU A 694 34.41 -15.65 4.22
CA GLU A 694 34.77 -16.88 4.91
C GLU A 694 34.67 -16.77 6.43
N LYS A 695 35.04 -15.64 7.03
CA LYS A 695 34.84 -15.41 8.48
C LYS A 695 33.35 -15.41 8.88
N SER A 696 32.47 -14.84 8.05
CA SER A 696 31.06 -14.73 8.35
C SER A 696 30.28 -16.05 8.25
N ARG A 697 30.71 -16.97 7.38
CA ARG A 697 30.01 -18.25 7.16
C ARG A 697 30.30 -19.35 8.18
N GLY A 698 31.35 -19.21 8.96
CA GLY A 698 31.81 -20.21 9.92
C GLY A 698 32.47 -21.43 9.25
N PRO A 699 33.12 -22.30 10.06
CA PRO A 699 33.85 -23.49 9.56
C PRO A 699 32.89 -24.62 9.13
N TYR A 700 33.41 -25.57 8.36
CA TYR A 700 32.76 -26.85 8.01
C TYR A 700 31.42 -26.74 7.29
N LYS A 701 31.14 -25.68 6.54
CA LYS A 701 29.88 -25.48 5.79
C LYS A 701 29.71 -26.47 4.63
N VAL A 702 30.80 -26.93 4.02
CA VAL A 702 30.80 -27.95 2.98
C VAL A 702 31.02 -29.29 3.66
N ASN A 703 30.11 -30.24 3.49
CA ASN A 703 30.25 -31.57 4.03
C ASN A 703 31.23 -32.43 3.22
N ALA A 704 31.82 -33.43 3.85
CA ALA A 704 32.87 -34.26 3.24
C ALA A 704 32.43 -35.00 1.96
N ILE A 705 31.16 -35.43 1.91
CA ILE A 705 30.62 -36.15 0.74
C ILE A 705 30.42 -35.18 -0.42
N ALA A 706 29.96 -33.96 -0.16
CA ALA A 706 29.82 -32.94 -1.18
C ALA A 706 31.18 -32.53 -1.76
N GLU A 707 32.22 -32.35 -0.92
CA GLU A 707 33.60 -32.09 -1.38
C GLU A 707 34.10 -33.22 -2.29
N GLN A 708 33.99 -34.46 -1.85
CA GLN A 708 34.47 -35.63 -2.64
C GLN A 708 33.72 -35.75 -3.98
N ALA A 709 32.38 -35.57 -3.97
CA ALA A 709 31.59 -35.64 -5.20
C ALA A 709 31.95 -34.49 -6.16
N ALA A 710 32.18 -33.27 -5.64
CA ALA A 710 32.60 -32.15 -6.47
C ALA A 710 33.99 -32.36 -7.09
N LEU A 711 34.95 -32.82 -6.33
CA LEU A 711 36.27 -33.19 -6.85
C LEU A 711 36.18 -34.24 -7.95
N ALA A 712 35.38 -35.28 -7.76
CA ALA A 712 35.19 -36.33 -8.77
C ALA A 712 34.56 -35.75 -10.08
N VAL A 713 33.59 -34.85 -9.95
CA VAL A 713 33.00 -34.21 -11.13
C VAL A 713 33.98 -33.29 -11.84
N LEU A 714 34.79 -32.55 -11.10
CA LEU A 714 35.84 -31.70 -11.68
C LEU A 714 36.94 -32.51 -12.41
N ASP A 715 37.22 -33.74 -11.97
CA ASP A 715 38.26 -34.61 -12.55
C ASP A 715 37.72 -35.45 -13.70
N GLU A 716 36.58 -36.10 -13.54
CA GLU A 716 36.09 -37.15 -14.45
C GLU A 716 34.68 -36.87 -15.01
N GLY A 717 33.95 -35.90 -14.46
CA GLY A 717 32.54 -35.69 -14.78
C GLY A 717 32.26 -34.57 -15.79
N ARG A 718 33.27 -33.86 -16.29
CA ARG A 718 33.09 -32.67 -17.14
C ARG A 718 32.41 -32.97 -18.47
N ASP A 719 32.76 -34.03 -19.12
CA ASP A 719 32.16 -34.41 -20.42
C ASP A 719 30.65 -34.64 -20.31
N TRP A 720 30.21 -35.21 -19.17
CA TRP A 720 28.81 -35.37 -18.88
C TRP A 720 28.12 -34.01 -18.70
N VAL A 721 28.74 -33.10 -17.96
CA VAL A 721 28.19 -31.72 -17.76
C VAL A 721 28.04 -30.99 -19.08
N GLU A 722 29.07 -31.01 -19.94
CA GLU A 722 29.04 -30.40 -21.26
C GLU A 722 27.95 -30.99 -22.17
N ALA A 723 27.78 -32.33 -22.11
CA ALA A 723 26.71 -32.99 -22.86
C ALA A 723 25.32 -32.51 -22.37
N ARG A 724 25.13 -32.41 -21.06
CA ARG A 724 23.85 -31.89 -20.51
C ARG A 724 23.63 -30.43 -20.83
N ILE A 725 24.64 -29.59 -20.85
CA ILE A 725 24.54 -28.20 -21.29
C ILE A 725 24.05 -28.15 -22.75
N ARG A 726 24.61 -28.96 -23.65
CA ARG A 726 24.19 -29.06 -25.06
C ARG A 726 22.72 -29.52 -25.17
N ASP A 727 22.32 -30.51 -24.38
CA ASP A 727 20.93 -30.98 -24.34
C ASP A 727 19.97 -29.91 -23.86
N VAL A 728 20.30 -29.19 -22.78
CA VAL A 728 19.49 -28.07 -22.25
C VAL A 728 19.34 -26.96 -23.30
N VAL A 729 20.42 -26.55 -23.98
CA VAL A 729 20.36 -25.50 -24.99
C VAL A 729 19.46 -25.91 -26.16
N ARG A 730 19.58 -27.15 -26.65
CA ARG A 730 18.72 -27.69 -27.72
C ARG A 730 17.26 -27.78 -27.29
N ASN A 731 16.97 -28.36 -26.14
CA ASN A 731 15.60 -28.58 -25.66
C ASN A 731 14.94 -27.25 -25.21
N ARG A 732 15.72 -26.26 -24.77
CA ARG A 732 15.26 -24.91 -24.50
C ARG A 732 14.75 -24.22 -25.78
N ALA A 733 15.49 -24.36 -26.88
CA ALA A 733 15.06 -23.82 -28.17
C ALA A 733 13.75 -24.48 -28.65
N LEU A 734 13.69 -25.83 -28.59
CA LEU A 734 12.48 -26.58 -28.93
C LEU A 734 11.26 -26.14 -28.07
N LEU A 735 11.43 -26.08 -26.74
CA LEU A 735 10.34 -25.67 -25.85
C LEU A 735 9.87 -24.25 -26.17
N SER A 736 10.80 -23.31 -26.39
CA SER A 736 10.46 -21.93 -26.70
C SER A 736 9.69 -21.78 -28.02
N GLU A 737 10.12 -22.50 -29.07
CA GLU A 737 9.47 -22.53 -30.38
C GLU A 737 8.05 -23.09 -30.28
N ARG A 738 7.89 -24.25 -29.64
CA ARG A 738 6.59 -24.92 -29.51
C ARG A 738 5.60 -24.12 -28.67
N LEU A 739 6.05 -23.47 -27.61
CA LEU A 739 5.19 -22.60 -26.81
C LEU A 739 4.76 -21.33 -27.58
N ALA A 740 5.65 -20.80 -28.42
CA ALA A 740 5.32 -19.67 -29.31
C ALA A 740 4.31 -20.07 -30.40
N GLU A 741 4.44 -21.29 -31.00
CA GLU A 741 3.45 -21.85 -31.91
C GLU A 741 2.06 -22.00 -31.27
N LEU A 742 1.99 -22.29 -29.99
CA LEU A 742 0.76 -22.33 -29.20
C LEU A 742 0.21 -20.93 -28.84
N GLY A 743 0.86 -19.86 -29.32
CA GLY A 743 0.41 -18.47 -29.09
C GLY A 743 0.86 -17.86 -27.78
N LEU A 744 1.76 -18.49 -27.00
CA LEU A 744 2.30 -17.91 -25.79
C LEU A 744 3.48 -16.98 -26.12
N ARG A 745 3.56 -15.86 -25.41
CA ARG A 745 4.76 -15.02 -25.43
C ARG A 745 5.83 -15.62 -24.53
N VAL A 746 6.88 -16.20 -25.11
CA VAL A 746 8.02 -16.77 -24.40
C VAL A 746 9.16 -15.75 -24.39
N LEU A 747 9.77 -15.54 -23.22
CA LEU A 747 10.93 -14.63 -23.10
C LEU A 747 12.21 -15.35 -23.56
N PRO A 748 13.13 -14.64 -24.25
CA PRO A 748 14.46 -15.16 -24.54
C PRO A 748 15.18 -15.59 -23.26
N SER A 749 15.65 -16.82 -23.22
CA SER A 749 16.32 -17.37 -22.05
C SER A 749 17.73 -17.88 -22.37
N ALA A 750 18.68 -17.56 -21.49
CA ALA A 750 20.01 -18.10 -21.45
C ALA A 750 20.24 -19.07 -20.26
N ALA A 751 19.17 -19.43 -19.53
CA ALA A 751 19.20 -20.33 -18.38
C ALA A 751 18.72 -21.75 -18.75
N ASN A 752 18.60 -22.64 -17.77
CA ASN A 752 18.00 -23.97 -17.93
C ASN A 752 16.48 -24.00 -17.73
N PHE A 753 15.82 -22.89 -18.01
CA PHE A 753 14.36 -22.75 -17.96
C PHE A 753 13.91 -21.72 -18.99
N VAL A 754 12.62 -21.68 -19.26
CA VAL A 754 11.94 -20.61 -20.01
C VAL A 754 10.87 -19.95 -19.15
N LEU A 755 10.57 -18.68 -19.38
CA LEU A 755 9.44 -17.97 -18.80
C LEU A 755 8.43 -17.68 -19.89
N ALA A 756 7.22 -18.20 -19.73
CA ALA A 756 6.08 -17.94 -20.63
C ALA A 756 5.09 -17.01 -19.97
N VAL A 757 4.70 -15.93 -20.66
CA VAL A 757 3.66 -15.00 -20.24
C VAL A 757 2.31 -15.60 -20.65
N LEU A 758 1.40 -15.67 -19.71
CA LEU A 758 0.07 -16.25 -19.92
C LEU A 758 -0.86 -15.29 -20.66
N PRO A 759 -1.87 -15.81 -21.38
CA PRO A 759 -2.83 -14.99 -22.07
C PRO A 759 -3.62 -14.06 -21.10
N PRO A 760 -4.17 -12.93 -21.60
CA PRO A 760 -4.98 -12.03 -20.79
C PRO A 760 -6.12 -12.76 -20.08
N GLY A 761 -6.30 -12.47 -18.77
CA GLY A 761 -7.31 -13.11 -17.93
C GLY A 761 -6.97 -14.53 -17.44
N ALA A 762 -5.80 -15.10 -17.78
CA ALA A 762 -5.29 -16.32 -17.17
C ALA A 762 -4.62 -15.99 -15.82
N ARG A 763 -4.65 -16.94 -14.88
CA ARG A 763 -3.98 -16.84 -13.57
C ARG A 763 -2.93 -17.93 -13.45
N ALA A 764 -1.71 -17.57 -13.14
CA ALA A 764 -0.58 -18.49 -13.06
C ALA A 764 -0.80 -19.63 -12.06
N GLN A 765 -1.47 -19.33 -10.94
CA GLN A 765 -1.78 -20.35 -9.93
C GLN A 765 -2.81 -21.37 -10.43
N GLU A 766 -3.83 -20.94 -11.13
CA GLU A 766 -4.84 -21.84 -11.73
C GLU A 766 -4.22 -22.73 -12.80
N TRP A 767 -3.32 -22.16 -13.61
CA TRP A 767 -2.56 -22.92 -14.59
C TRP A 767 -1.68 -23.98 -13.96
N ASN A 768 -0.98 -23.65 -12.86
CA ASN A 768 -0.19 -24.62 -12.13
C ASN A 768 -1.03 -25.78 -11.57
N VAL A 769 -2.23 -25.48 -11.06
CA VAL A 769 -3.18 -26.50 -10.58
C VAL A 769 -3.66 -27.38 -11.74
N GLY A 770 -4.05 -26.80 -12.87
CA GLY A 770 -4.49 -27.57 -14.04
C GLY A 770 -3.39 -28.45 -14.65
N LEU A 771 -2.17 -27.90 -14.78
CA LEU A 771 -1.02 -28.65 -15.28
C LEU A 771 -0.63 -29.80 -14.33
N ARG A 772 -0.67 -29.58 -13.02
CA ARG A 772 -0.46 -30.65 -12.02
C ARG A 772 -1.49 -31.75 -12.12
N ALA A 773 -2.76 -31.41 -12.38
CA ALA A 773 -3.80 -32.41 -12.64
C ALA A 773 -3.52 -33.24 -13.89
N ALA A 774 -2.83 -32.65 -14.90
CA ALA A 774 -2.33 -33.33 -16.07
C ALA A 774 -0.96 -34.03 -15.86
N GLY A 775 -0.42 -34.05 -14.63
CA GLY A 775 0.84 -34.71 -14.29
C GLY A 775 2.10 -33.88 -14.48
N VAL A 776 1.99 -32.57 -14.77
CA VAL A 776 3.15 -31.68 -15.01
C VAL A 776 3.17 -30.54 -14.00
N ALA A 777 4.26 -30.40 -13.24
CA ALA A 777 4.47 -29.28 -12.32
C ALA A 777 5.35 -28.19 -12.96
N VAL A 778 4.90 -26.94 -12.89
CA VAL A 778 5.65 -25.75 -13.30
C VAL A 778 5.70 -24.73 -12.16
N ARG A 779 6.50 -23.68 -12.29
CA ARG A 779 6.55 -22.61 -11.26
C ARG A 779 5.68 -21.43 -11.64
N PRO A 780 4.59 -21.17 -10.91
CA PRO A 780 3.73 -20.00 -11.16
C PRO A 780 4.39 -18.71 -10.62
N PHE A 781 4.22 -17.62 -11.36
CA PHE A 781 4.60 -16.27 -10.97
C PHE A 781 3.40 -15.33 -11.22
N PRO A 782 2.57 -15.11 -10.20
CA PRO A 782 1.47 -14.16 -10.31
C PRO A 782 2.01 -12.72 -10.33
N ALA A 783 1.51 -11.90 -11.23
CA ALA A 783 1.74 -10.46 -11.27
C ALA A 783 3.22 -10.01 -11.27
N LEU A 784 4.09 -10.66 -12.09
CA LEU A 784 5.46 -10.17 -12.27
C LEU A 784 5.48 -8.73 -12.80
N PRO A 785 6.30 -7.82 -12.23
CA PRO A 785 6.41 -6.45 -12.68
C PRO A 785 6.67 -6.34 -14.19
N GLY A 786 5.83 -5.60 -14.92
CA GLY A 786 5.93 -5.40 -16.36
C GLY A 786 5.57 -6.60 -17.25
N LEU A 787 5.30 -7.77 -16.67
CA LEU A 787 5.03 -9.03 -17.39
C LEU A 787 3.65 -9.64 -17.08
N GLY A 788 3.11 -9.38 -15.88
CA GLY A 788 1.83 -9.94 -15.44
C GLY A 788 1.91 -11.42 -15.03
N GLU A 789 0.92 -12.22 -15.39
CA GLU A 789 0.82 -13.64 -15.03
C GLU A 789 1.76 -14.48 -15.88
N CYS A 790 2.68 -15.22 -15.25
CA CYS A 790 3.71 -16.01 -15.94
C CYS A 790 3.86 -17.39 -15.32
N ILE A 791 4.36 -18.34 -16.12
CA ILE A 791 4.85 -19.63 -15.65
C ILE A 791 6.29 -19.83 -16.09
N ARG A 792 7.14 -20.32 -15.15
CA ARG A 792 8.51 -20.73 -15.47
C ARG A 792 8.57 -22.25 -15.58
N ILE A 793 9.16 -22.73 -16.66
CA ILE A 793 9.24 -24.15 -16.99
C ILE A 793 10.71 -24.54 -17.08
N THR A 794 11.15 -25.45 -16.23
CA THR A 794 12.51 -26.01 -16.26
C THR A 794 12.68 -26.84 -17.54
N VAL A 795 13.83 -26.72 -18.17
CA VAL A 795 14.16 -27.52 -19.35
C VAL A 795 14.72 -28.87 -18.92
N GLY A 796 14.01 -29.94 -19.29
CA GLY A 796 14.36 -31.33 -19.02
C GLY A 796 14.67 -32.14 -20.28
N PRO A 797 14.76 -33.48 -20.18
CA PRO A 797 14.74 -34.41 -21.29
C PRO A 797 13.55 -34.20 -22.24
N CYS A 798 13.65 -34.64 -23.49
CA CYS A 798 12.64 -34.38 -24.51
C CYS A 798 11.24 -34.85 -24.13
N ASP A 799 11.11 -36.01 -23.54
CA ASP A 799 9.84 -36.58 -23.06
C ASP A 799 9.16 -35.68 -22.00
N MET A 800 9.94 -35.10 -21.10
CA MET A 800 9.41 -34.15 -20.11
C MET A 800 9.02 -32.80 -20.74
N VAL A 801 9.79 -32.36 -21.74
CA VAL A 801 9.48 -31.12 -22.49
C VAL A 801 8.20 -31.31 -23.29
N GLU A 802 8.04 -32.44 -23.97
CA GLU A 802 6.82 -32.78 -24.71
C GLU A 802 5.62 -32.86 -23.81
N ALA A 803 5.72 -33.51 -22.66
CA ALA A 803 4.65 -33.58 -21.67
C ALA A 803 4.19 -32.16 -21.21
N ALA A 804 5.13 -31.23 -21.05
CA ALA A 804 4.80 -29.84 -20.70
C ALA A 804 4.06 -29.14 -21.85
N ILE A 805 4.51 -29.32 -23.08
CA ILE A 805 3.88 -28.75 -24.28
C ILE A 805 2.44 -29.26 -24.42
N ASP A 806 2.24 -30.59 -24.29
CA ASP A 806 0.91 -31.22 -24.41
C ASP A 806 -0.04 -30.76 -23.28
N GLY A 807 0.47 -30.67 -22.06
CA GLY A 807 -0.30 -30.14 -20.94
C GLY A 807 -0.75 -28.69 -21.16
N ILE A 808 0.14 -27.84 -21.67
CA ILE A 808 -0.15 -26.44 -21.96
C ILE A 808 -1.13 -26.31 -23.12
N ALA A 809 -0.97 -27.09 -24.17
CA ALA A 809 -1.90 -27.14 -25.31
C ALA A 809 -3.32 -27.49 -24.85
N THR A 810 -3.44 -28.49 -23.99
CA THR A 810 -4.73 -28.91 -23.40
C THR A 810 -5.37 -27.77 -22.58
N MET A 811 -4.60 -27.06 -21.77
CA MET A 811 -5.10 -25.90 -21.00
C MET A 811 -5.60 -24.76 -21.89
N LEU A 812 -4.92 -24.50 -23.00
CA LEU A 812 -5.34 -23.48 -23.97
C LEU A 812 -6.66 -23.88 -24.66
N GLN A 813 -6.80 -25.13 -25.11
CA GLN A 813 -8.04 -25.65 -25.74
C GLN A 813 -9.24 -25.60 -24.80
N GLN A 814 -9.07 -26.01 -23.54
CA GLN A 814 -10.13 -25.95 -22.53
C GLN A 814 -10.64 -24.52 -22.33
N ARG A 815 -9.76 -23.55 -22.42
CA ARG A 815 -10.10 -22.15 -22.26
C ARG A 815 -10.85 -21.57 -23.46
N GLU A 816 -10.51 -21.94 -24.69
CA GLU A 816 -11.25 -21.55 -25.88
C GLU A 816 -12.71 -22.03 -25.81
N VAL A 817 -12.92 -23.28 -25.42
CA VAL A 817 -14.27 -23.86 -25.22
C VAL A 817 -15.09 -23.15 -24.13
N MET A 818 -14.44 -22.62 -23.09
CA MET A 818 -15.14 -21.87 -22.01
C MET A 818 -15.41 -20.41 -22.39
N SER A 819 -14.78 -19.88 -23.43
CA SER A 819 -14.96 -18.49 -23.89
C SER A 819 -15.96 -18.37 -25.05
N GLU A 820 -16.31 -19.47 -25.71
CA GLU A 820 -17.44 -19.63 -26.63
C GLU A 820 -18.75 -19.94 -25.85
#